data_96ea890d49c81f7376fe05f733a934bc
#
_entry.id   96ea890d49c81f7376fe05f733a934bc
#
_cell.length_a   1.000
_cell.length_b   1.000
_cell.length_c   1.000
_cell.angle_alpha   90.00
_cell.angle_beta   90.00
_cell.angle_gamma   90.00
#
_symmetry.space_group_name_H-M   'P 1'
#
loop_
_entity.id
_entity.type
_entity.pdbx_description
1 polymer ?
#
loop_
_entity_poly.entity_id
_entity_poly.type
_entity_poly.pdbx_seq_one_letter_code
_entity_poly.pdbx_strand_id
1 'polypeptide(L)'
;MKGISDNFNRALLDAFDNFALRDCFRVKRGFGYRNYNYTQIQGLIFRISFFLQSLRLGKGDRIAILAENSPEWMAAFIATMFSDYVAVPLSTSLPPDMFRLVLRDSGAKVAIIQDQRFYNEIRNHDGELPDLKTIIVVNESVESMSEVIPLNSILGQSITHKDMAKIRKLAGGVDQNDFALIFYTAKETDRPMGAAFNHFQLHASMANMSKWFNFEEDDMAFTLLNWGTPISLKAGLHYLLSGVNNSLAESINTVFENLQETSPTVALTIPFALENIYNKVTTEFSQFHGSRQSIFLWALATSKEYHSAGLTASNELRERYKRADMTFFSQIRGVLGGRLRRLYLAGASVSEELVDFAQAIGLKIFNLYHVTESGGFPAVCASDADRPGTCGQVAPGFQIRIADDSEVLIRGETVMRHYWRSSQGTSQTIDPDGWLHTGDLGRFDSDGFLYLTGYKQSVIKLSKGLKIMPDAVEKALTSNPFIYQAAVFGEGRPYASALIVPKYEALAAHLSEHGEGEIGMLNMYHPEVNSLLDKAVAEVNGKLDPWERIEAYTLVDQPFSRENGELSQSMKVNRNVIAERYSVHIQAMYPMTIRLEDSAVTQVPLEPEYLRELLEKQDILDAWIKDAGISFLFELARAKHIDITSMVHICDTVSAIAQMQSEEKPLSTALIVGDPSRVSHVLPESEIQLQRYDHIRRMRQVVITLAKLVDGVLFAYGVDKHGYVRKVHKLDRRLDHPASFLLGPQFSHHAAISEKCDAVVFFVPIGGRQVRVFANGQLVGRYTDGNWYSESTPYLEESIARLAEEKKIDLKLLTRVLRCAFQMSEENLGAIILLGDSEVILKRSDPPGIAAFATLLSAPIEKMSDRELINFAKQDGATIIDTNQGLFRGCMVLLRPEANTKADVGIGKGARHSSAAKMSAEAMCLAITVSQDGPITLYDSGKRILSL
;
A
#
# COMPACT_ATOMS: atom_id res chain seq x y z
N MET A 1 -0.78 -10.35 42.83
CA MET A 1 -2.01 -9.63 43.25
C MET A 1 -2.77 -10.49 44.27
N LYS A 2 -2.75 -10.15 45.55
CA LYS A 2 -3.59 -10.80 46.59
C LYS A 2 -4.96 -10.13 46.51
N GLY A 3 -6.03 -10.91 46.19
CA GLY A 3 -7.42 -10.48 46.28
C GLY A 3 -7.96 -9.74 45.04
N ILE A 4 -7.71 -10.26 43.84
CA ILE A 4 -8.43 -9.75 42.65
C ILE A 4 -9.89 -10.19 42.76
N SER A 5 -10.82 -9.25 42.76
CA SER A 5 -12.28 -9.50 42.72
C SER A 5 -12.67 -10.22 41.42
N ASP A 6 -13.67 -11.09 41.44
CA ASP A 6 -14.14 -11.86 40.25
C ASP A 6 -14.75 -11.00 39.15
N ASN A 7 -14.91 -9.70 39.33
CA ASN A 7 -15.42 -8.74 38.39
C ASN A 7 -14.32 -7.75 37.96
N PHE A 8 -14.09 -7.62 36.67
CA PHE A 8 -13.06 -6.74 36.11
C PHE A 8 -13.21 -5.26 36.53
N ASN A 9 -14.43 -4.75 36.60
CA ASN A 9 -14.68 -3.37 37.05
C ASN A 9 -14.30 -3.15 38.53
N ARG A 10 -14.48 -4.16 39.40
CA ARG A 10 -14.01 -4.09 40.77
C ARG A 10 -12.50 -4.07 40.87
N ALA A 11 -11.83 -4.91 40.09
CA ALA A 11 -10.37 -4.87 40.03
C ALA A 11 -9.84 -3.48 39.62
N LEU A 12 -10.49 -2.82 38.66
CA LEU A 12 -10.17 -1.44 38.28
C LEU A 12 -10.46 -0.44 39.44
N LEU A 13 -11.61 -0.54 40.09
CA LEU A 13 -11.93 0.32 41.26
C LEU A 13 -10.90 0.15 42.36
N ASP A 14 -10.54 -1.07 42.69
CA ASP A 14 -9.50 -1.39 43.68
C ASP A 14 -8.14 -0.80 43.31
N ALA A 15 -7.76 -0.89 42.01
CA ALA A 15 -6.52 -0.28 41.52
C ALA A 15 -6.55 1.27 41.65
N PHE A 16 -7.69 1.91 41.33
CA PHE A 16 -7.83 3.35 41.48
C PHE A 16 -7.75 3.79 42.93
N ASP A 17 -8.25 2.97 43.88
CA ASP A 17 -8.19 3.28 45.30
C ASP A 17 -6.76 3.00 45.85
N ASN A 18 -6.13 1.89 45.47
CA ASN A 18 -4.82 1.48 45.98
C ASN A 18 -3.69 2.39 45.49
N PHE A 19 -3.83 2.93 44.28
CA PHE A 19 -2.80 3.74 43.60
C PHE A 19 -3.18 5.20 43.42
N ALA A 20 -4.15 5.70 44.17
CA ALA A 20 -4.82 7.01 43.98
C ALA A 20 -3.89 8.17 43.64
N LEU A 21 -2.75 8.28 44.33
CA LEU A 21 -1.78 9.39 44.17
C LEU A 21 -0.62 9.06 43.20
N ARG A 22 -0.50 7.82 42.74
CA ARG A 22 0.51 7.44 41.76
C ARG A 22 0.15 7.98 40.39
N ASP A 23 1.17 8.34 39.59
CA ASP A 23 1.01 8.64 38.17
C ASP A 23 0.72 7.34 37.42
N CYS A 24 -0.24 7.37 36.51
CA CYS A 24 -0.60 6.23 35.65
C CYS A 24 -0.42 6.50 34.15
N PHE A 25 -0.49 7.78 33.75
CA PHE A 25 -0.19 8.16 32.37
C PHE A 25 0.74 9.39 32.32
N ARG A 26 1.62 9.36 31.32
CA ARG A 26 2.51 10.45 30.97
C ARG A 26 2.37 10.75 29.49
N VAL A 27 1.92 11.96 29.13
CA VAL A 27 1.54 12.35 27.78
C VAL A 27 2.23 13.66 27.42
N LYS A 28 2.77 13.76 26.24
CA LYS A 28 3.32 15.02 25.74
C LYS A 28 2.20 15.97 25.34
N ARG A 29 2.23 17.20 25.83
CA ARG A 29 1.28 18.26 25.50
C ARG A 29 2.08 19.53 25.19
N GLY A 30 2.14 19.91 23.91
CA GLY A 30 3.00 20.99 23.45
C GLY A 30 4.49 20.63 23.66
N PHE A 31 5.24 21.49 24.34
CA PHE A 31 6.69 21.28 24.55
C PHE A 31 7.05 20.46 25.81
N GLY A 32 6.07 19.92 26.55
CA GLY A 32 6.35 19.23 27.80
C GLY A 32 5.44 18.05 28.08
N TYR A 33 5.84 17.24 29.07
CA TYR A 33 5.05 16.09 29.50
C TYR A 33 4.11 16.48 30.65
N ARG A 34 2.87 16.01 30.58
CA ARG A 34 1.88 16.07 31.64
C ARG A 34 1.65 14.68 32.20
N ASN A 35 1.77 14.56 33.51
CA ASN A 35 1.42 13.37 34.24
C ASN A 35 -0.06 13.43 34.67
N TYR A 36 -0.70 12.28 34.64
CA TYR A 36 -2.04 12.07 35.16
C TYR A 36 -1.98 10.96 36.22
N ASN A 37 -2.45 11.27 37.42
CA ASN A 37 -2.56 10.28 38.47
C ASN A 37 -3.89 9.53 38.43
N TYR A 38 -3.99 8.44 39.19
CA TYR A 38 -5.18 7.58 39.21
C TYR A 38 -6.45 8.34 39.61
N THR A 39 -6.36 9.27 40.59
CA THR A 39 -7.51 10.10 41.00
C THR A 39 -8.02 10.98 39.86
N GLN A 40 -7.11 11.55 39.07
CA GLN A 40 -7.51 12.39 37.93
C GLN A 40 -8.22 11.54 36.88
N ILE A 41 -7.65 10.35 36.51
CA ILE A 41 -8.30 9.46 35.56
C ILE A 41 -9.63 8.96 36.05
N GLN A 42 -9.75 8.59 37.32
CA GLN A 42 -11.04 8.22 37.93
C GLN A 42 -12.08 9.36 37.81
N GLY A 43 -11.65 10.59 37.98
CA GLY A 43 -12.50 11.77 37.77
C GLY A 43 -12.99 11.91 36.32
N LEU A 44 -12.15 11.62 35.33
CA LEU A 44 -12.55 11.58 33.91
C LEU A 44 -13.57 10.46 33.66
N ILE A 45 -13.28 9.24 34.15
CA ILE A 45 -14.15 8.07 34.04
C ILE A 45 -15.57 8.40 34.59
N PHE A 46 -15.65 8.98 35.76
CA PHE A 46 -16.95 9.27 36.36
C PHE A 46 -17.75 10.32 35.59
N ARG A 47 -17.11 11.35 35.05
CA ARG A 47 -17.79 12.35 34.21
C ARG A 47 -18.32 11.74 32.92
N ILE A 48 -17.51 10.94 32.27
CA ILE A 48 -17.94 10.26 31.05
C ILE A 48 -19.05 9.25 31.36
N SER A 49 -18.92 8.44 32.42
CA SER A 49 -19.98 7.51 32.84
C SER A 49 -21.29 8.24 33.17
N PHE A 50 -21.22 9.37 33.87
CA PHE A 50 -22.41 10.20 34.21
C PHE A 50 -23.11 10.69 32.93
N PHE A 51 -22.34 11.18 31.96
CA PHE A 51 -22.85 11.58 30.66
C PHE A 51 -23.46 10.40 29.90
N LEU A 52 -22.77 9.25 29.80
CA LEU A 52 -23.29 8.08 29.10
C LEU A 52 -24.59 7.56 29.68
N GLN A 53 -24.74 7.58 30.99
CA GLN A 53 -26.02 7.24 31.68
C GLN A 53 -27.16 8.23 31.37
N SER A 54 -26.84 9.51 31.12
CA SER A 54 -27.84 10.51 30.73
C SER A 54 -28.45 10.25 29.35
N LEU A 55 -27.75 9.52 28.50
CA LEU A 55 -28.23 9.10 27.16
C LEU A 55 -29.34 8.04 27.23
N ARG A 56 -29.57 7.44 28.39
CA ARG A 56 -30.60 6.41 28.64
C ARG A 56 -30.50 5.23 27.66
N LEU A 57 -29.29 4.79 27.39
CA LEU A 57 -29.01 3.58 26.57
C LEU A 57 -29.46 2.33 27.33
N GLY A 58 -29.74 1.26 26.60
CA GLY A 58 -30.03 -0.05 27.17
C GLY A 58 -28.76 -0.73 27.70
N LYS A 59 -28.92 -1.62 28.70
CA LYS A 59 -27.85 -2.49 29.16
C LYS A 59 -27.23 -3.25 27.97
N GLY A 60 -25.90 -3.27 27.92
CA GLY A 60 -25.17 -3.97 26.85
C GLY A 60 -25.17 -3.23 25.49
N ASP A 61 -25.70 -2.00 25.40
CA ASP A 61 -25.53 -1.20 24.17
C ASP A 61 -24.05 -0.92 23.90
N ARG A 62 -23.68 -0.88 22.62
CA ARG A 62 -22.30 -0.77 22.14
C ARG A 62 -21.91 0.68 21.96
N ILE A 63 -20.69 0.97 22.41
CA ILE A 63 -20.03 2.26 22.23
C ILE A 63 -18.73 2.04 21.46
N ALA A 64 -18.65 2.55 20.26
CA ALA A 64 -17.45 2.49 19.44
C ALA A 64 -16.47 3.62 19.84
N ILE A 65 -15.18 3.27 19.95
CA ILE A 65 -14.13 4.22 20.33
C ILE A 65 -13.02 4.16 19.29
N LEU A 66 -12.91 5.20 18.47
CA LEU A 66 -11.94 5.36 17.39
C LEU A 66 -11.17 6.66 17.58
N ALA A 67 -10.12 6.61 18.38
CA ALA A 67 -9.29 7.78 18.66
C ALA A 67 -7.84 7.37 19.00
N GLU A 68 -6.95 8.34 19.00
CA GLU A 68 -5.56 8.15 19.40
C GLU A 68 -5.43 7.88 20.90
N ASN A 69 -4.34 7.20 21.28
CA ASN A 69 -4.09 6.89 22.69
C ASN A 69 -4.01 8.16 23.52
N SER A 70 -4.85 8.25 24.53
CA SER A 70 -4.86 9.36 25.46
C SER A 70 -5.47 8.94 26.81
N PRO A 71 -5.21 9.66 27.90
CA PRO A 71 -5.91 9.46 29.17
C PRO A 71 -7.43 9.50 29.03
N GLU A 72 -7.92 10.35 28.16
CA GLU A 72 -9.33 10.52 27.83
C GLU A 72 -9.89 9.29 27.10
N TRP A 73 -9.11 8.68 26.21
CA TRP A 73 -9.47 7.42 25.53
C TRP A 73 -9.67 6.28 26.54
N MET A 74 -8.68 6.07 27.42
CA MET A 74 -8.75 5.03 28.44
C MET A 74 -9.90 5.29 29.42
N ALA A 75 -10.12 6.56 29.77
CA ALA A 75 -11.25 6.93 30.60
C ALA A 75 -12.60 6.63 29.92
N ALA A 76 -12.75 6.91 28.64
CA ALA A 76 -13.95 6.60 27.87
C ALA A 76 -14.19 5.07 27.76
N PHE A 77 -13.14 4.29 27.54
CA PHE A 77 -13.20 2.83 27.51
C PHE A 77 -13.68 2.25 28.84
N ILE A 78 -13.08 2.67 29.94
CA ILE A 78 -13.45 2.21 31.27
C ILE A 78 -14.86 2.71 31.67
N ALA A 79 -15.21 3.97 31.35
CA ALA A 79 -16.52 4.55 31.62
C ALA A 79 -17.63 3.79 30.90
N THR A 80 -17.37 3.27 29.70
CA THR A 80 -18.31 2.42 28.97
C THR A 80 -18.63 1.17 29.77
N MET A 81 -17.62 0.45 30.25
CA MET A 81 -17.78 -0.77 31.07
C MET A 81 -18.40 -0.45 32.45
N PHE A 82 -18.04 0.67 33.08
CA PHE A 82 -18.61 1.09 34.36
C PHE A 82 -20.10 1.43 34.26
N SER A 83 -20.56 1.79 33.05
CA SER A 83 -21.95 2.10 32.75
C SER A 83 -22.78 0.88 32.31
N ASP A 84 -22.22 -0.34 32.39
CA ASP A 84 -22.84 -1.58 31.93
C ASP A 84 -23.12 -1.60 30.41
N TYR A 85 -22.25 -0.96 29.64
CA TYR A 85 -22.26 -0.92 28.18
C TYR A 85 -21.05 -1.72 27.62
N VAL A 86 -21.10 -2.07 26.32
CA VAL A 86 -20.08 -2.85 25.65
C VAL A 86 -19.16 -1.94 24.85
N ALA A 87 -17.87 -1.96 25.13
CA ALA A 87 -16.89 -1.19 24.38
C ALA A 87 -16.55 -1.86 23.04
N VAL A 88 -16.41 -1.08 21.98
CA VAL A 88 -15.93 -1.50 20.65
C VAL A 88 -14.71 -0.65 20.33
N PRO A 89 -13.52 -1.04 20.83
CA PRO A 89 -12.28 -0.30 20.56
C PRO A 89 -11.82 -0.53 19.12
N LEU A 90 -11.45 0.56 18.42
CA LEU A 90 -11.04 0.57 17.04
C LEU A 90 -9.76 1.37 16.86
N SER A 91 -8.88 0.90 16.00
CA SER A 91 -7.64 1.61 15.65
C SER A 91 -7.92 2.73 14.66
N THR A 92 -7.24 3.87 14.81
CA THR A 92 -7.29 5.01 13.88
C THR A 92 -6.67 4.70 12.52
N SER A 93 -5.91 3.60 12.42
CA SER A 93 -5.41 3.07 11.14
C SER A 93 -6.42 2.20 10.38
N LEU A 94 -7.63 2.01 10.94
CA LEU A 94 -8.69 1.26 10.25
C LEU A 94 -9.17 2.05 9.02
N PRO A 95 -9.30 1.41 7.85
CA PRO A 95 -9.88 2.05 6.67
C PRO A 95 -11.29 2.59 6.95
N PRO A 96 -11.69 3.74 6.39
CA PRO A 96 -12.98 4.37 6.67
C PRO A 96 -14.19 3.48 6.36
N ASP A 97 -14.15 2.74 5.26
CA ASP A 97 -15.20 1.78 4.87
C ASP A 97 -15.34 0.64 5.89
N MET A 98 -14.21 0.12 6.39
CA MET A 98 -14.20 -0.89 7.46
C MET A 98 -14.77 -0.33 8.77
N PHE A 99 -14.47 0.93 9.11
CA PHE A 99 -15.05 1.60 10.26
C PHE A 99 -16.57 1.63 10.19
N ARG A 100 -17.13 2.01 9.05
CA ARG A 100 -18.58 2.00 8.79
C ARG A 100 -19.18 0.60 8.93
N LEU A 101 -18.54 -0.42 8.35
CA LEU A 101 -18.99 -1.81 8.46
C LEU A 101 -19.04 -2.26 9.93
N VAL A 102 -18.02 -1.89 10.74
CA VAL A 102 -18.00 -2.22 12.17
C VAL A 102 -19.10 -1.50 12.94
N LEU A 103 -19.35 -0.21 12.67
CA LEU A 103 -20.46 0.52 13.31
C LEU A 103 -21.82 -0.15 13.04
N ARG A 104 -22.03 -0.58 11.80
CA ARG A 104 -23.27 -1.27 11.40
C ARG A 104 -23.37 -2.66 12.03
N ASP A 105 -22.34 -3.48 11.98
CA ASP A 105 -22.34 -4.84 12.51
C ASP A 105 -22.46 -4.85 14.04
N SER A 106 -21.71 -4.01 14.74
CA SER A 106 -21.80 -3.88 16.19
C SER A 106 -23.15 -3.32 16.63
N GLY A 107 -23.81 -2.53 15.78
CA GLY A 107 -24.99 -1.76 16.13
C GLY A 107 -24.69 -0.73 17.22
N ALA A 108 -23.53 -0.05 17.11
CA ALA A 108 -23.11 0.94 18.07
C ALA A 108 -24.14 2.09 18.17
N LYS A 109 -24.48 2.46 19.42
CA LYS A 109 -25.41 3.57 19.70
C LYS A 109 -24.66 4.90 19.84
N VAL A 110 -23.40 4.84 20.22
CA VAL A 110 -22.51 5.99 20.40
C VAL A 110 -21.21 5.70 19.68
N ALA A 111 -20.69 6.69 18.97
CA ALA A 111 -19.34 6.67 18.40
C ALA A 111 -18.52 7.81 19.03
N ILE A 112 -17.38 7.46 19.63
CA ILE A 112 -16.36 8.41 20.08
C ILE A 112 -15.26 8.41 19.02
N ILE A 113 -15.11 9.52 18.29
CA ILE A 113 -14.23 9.61 17.13
C ILE A 113 -13.15 10.67 17.32
N GLN A 114 -12.02 10.50 16.64
CA GLN A 114 -10.89 11.42 16.75
C GLN A 114 -11.17 12.79 16.12
N ASP A 115 -11.64 12.84 14.86
CA ASP A 115 -11.59 14.03 14.03
C ASP A 115 -12.64 14.06 12.91
N GLN A 116 -12.54 15.10 12.04
CA GLN A 116 -13.40 15.36 10.90
C GLN A 116 -13.45 14.21 9.89
N ARG A 117 -12.35 13.50 9.67
CA ARG A 117 -12.29 12.40 8.68
C ARG A 117 -13.33 11.33 9.01
N PHE A 118 -13.36 10.87 10.26
CA PHE A 118 -14.32 9.85 10.70
C PHE A 118 -15.75 10.38 10.82
N TYR A 119 -15.92 11.65 11.12
CA TYR A 119 -17.23 12.31 11.09
C TYR A 119 -17.80 12.31 9.66
N ASN A 120 -17.01 12.68 8.66
CA ASN A 120 -17.43 12.69 7.26
C ASN A 120 -17.84 11.28 6.79
N GLU A 121 -17.11 10.25 7.18
CA GLU A 121 -17.47 8.85 6.86
C GLU A 121 -18.83 8.46 7.45
N ILE A 122 -19.12 8.87 8.67
CA ILE A 122 -20.44 8.63 9.26
C ILE A 122 -21.52 9.40 8.50
N ARG A 123 -21.32 10.69 8.23
CA ARG A 123 -22.32 11.56 7.59
C ARG A 123 -22.62 11.17 6.15
N ASN A 124 -21.62 10.79 5.40
CA ASN A 124 -21.79 10.35 4.00
C ASN A 124 -22.64 9.07 3.89
N HIS A 125 -22.81 8.32 5.00
CA HIS A 125 -23.50 7.04 5.04
C HIS A 125 -24.52 6.96 6.19
N ASP A 126 -25.10 8.08 6.60
CA ASP A 126 -26.02 8.19 7.76
C ASP A 126 -27.20 7.22 7.65
N GLY A 127 -27.76 7.04 6.46
CA GLY A 127 -28.85 6.10 6.22
C GLY A 127 -28.47 4.62 6.39
N GLU A 128 -27.18 4.28 6.43
CA GLU A 128 -26.69 2.91 6.66
C GLU A 128 -26.41 2.59 8.14
N LEU A 129 -26.51 3.60 9.03
CA LEU A 129 -26.18 3.49 10.45
C LEU A 129 -27.40 3.82 11.35
N PRO A 130 -28.52 3.08 11.22
CA PRO A 130 -29.77 3.41 11.91
C PRO A 130 -29.70 3.29 13.44
N ASP A 131 -28.70 2.56 13.94
CA ASP A 131 -28.49 2.36 15.37
C ASP A 131 -27.72 3.51 16.04
N LEU A 132 -26.90 4.25 15.28
CA LEU A 132 -26.06 5.31 15.81
C LEU A 132 -26.88 6.55 16.16
N LYS A 133 -26.82 6.96 17.44
CA LYS A 133 -27.62 8.08 17.95
C LYS A 133 -26.81 9.29 18.39
N THR A 134 -25.55 9.05 18.77
CA THR A 134 -24.71 10.10 19.35
C THR A 134 -23.30 9.98 18.85
N ILE A 135 -22.74 11.10 18.42
CA ILE A 135 -21.33 11.20 18.02
C ILE A 135 -20.63 12.12 19.03
N ILE A 136 -19.55 11.61 19.63
CA ILE A 136 -18.68 12.37 20.53
C ILE A 136 -17.34 12.54 19.79
N VAL A 137 -16.84 13.78 19.75
CA VAL A 137 -15.58 14.09 19.06
C VAL A 137 -14.50 14.48 20.05
N VAL A 138 -13.29 13.93 19.85
CA VAL A 138 -12.13 14.21 20.69
C VAL A 138 -11.46 15.52 20.27
N ASN A 139 -11.26 15.73 18.98
CA ASN A 139 -10.66 16.94 18.42
C ASN A 139 -11.76 17.96 18.08
N GLU A 140 -11.66 19.16 18.66
CA GLU A 140 -12.67 20.23 18.52
C GLU A 140 -12.66 20.92 17.14
N SER A 141 -11.81 20.55 16.22
CA SER A 141 -11.73 21.13 14.87
C SER A 141 -12.77 20.60 13.86
N VAL A 142 -13.84 19.95 14.33
CA VAL A 142 -14.91 19.45 13.46
C VAL A 142 -15.82 20.58 13.01
N GLU A 143 -16.04 20.74 11.70
CA GLU A 143 -16.80 21.86 11.11
C GLU A 143 -18.28 21.92 11.54
N SER A 144 -18.90 20.76 11.82
CA SER A 144 -20.33 20.65 12.20
C SER A 144 -20.53 20.46 13.70
N MET A 145 -19.94 21.33 14.51
CA MET A 145 -20.00 21.24 15.99
C MET A 145 -21.40 21.19 16.59
N SER A 146 -22.44 21.65 15.86
CA SER A 146 -23.84 21.57 16.33
C SER A 146 -24.41 20.14 16.30
N GLU A 147 -23.80 19.22 15.55
CA GLU A 147 -24.27 17.84 15.35
C GLU A 147 -23.49 16.83 16.17
N VAL A 148 -22.42 17.25 16.84
CA VAL A 148 -21.53 16.39 17.61
C VAL A 148 -21.39 16.94 19.04
N ILE A 149 -21.00 16.07 19.96
CA ILE A 149 -20.72 16.47 21.34
C ILE A 149 -19.22 16.47 21.56
N PRO A 150 -18.58 17.62 21.84
CA PRO A 150 -17.16 17.66 22.16
C PRO A 150 -16.89 16.91 23.47
N LEU A 151 -15.87 16.04 23.46
CA LEU A 151 -15.49 15.30 24.67
C LEU A 151 -15.11 16.23 25.82
N ASN A 152 -14.45 17.35 25.54
CA ASN A 152 -14.10 18.36 26.54
C ASN A 152 -15.33 18.97 27.24
N SER A 153 -16.46 19.11 26.55
CA SER A 153 -17.70 19.57 27.18
C SER A 153 -18.24 18.58 28.21
N ILE A 154 -18.03 17.28 27.98
CA ILE A 154 -18.37 16.21 28.92
C ILE A 154 -17.42 16.25 30.12
N LEU A 155 -16.12 16.39 29.86
CA LEU A 155 -15.06 16.42 30.86
C LEU A 155 -15.12 17.68 31.75
N GLY A 156 -15.73 18.78 31.27
CA GLY A 156 -15.95 20.00 32.01
C GLY A 156 -17.17 19.95 32.96
N GLN A 157 -18.00 18.92 32.89
CA GLN A 157 -19.21 18.82 33.72
C GLN A 157 -18.86 18.58 35.19
N SER A 158 -19.63 19.25 36.08
CA SER A 158 -19.52 19.00 37.50
C SER A 158 -20.40 17.80 37.88
N ILE A 159 -19.83 16.88 38.66
CA ILE A 159 -20.53 15.70 39.20
C ILE A 159 -20.48 15.72 40.73
N THR A 160 -21.53 15.28 41.36
CA THR A 160 -21.64 15.28 42.84
C THR A 160 -21.02 13.97 43.39
N HIS A 161 -20.66 13.99 44.70
CA HIS A 161 -20.23 12.76 45.40
C HIS A 161 -21.32 11.67 45.36
N LYS A 162 -22.59 12.05 45.35
CA LYS A 162 -23.69 11.12 45.23
C LYS A 162 -23.75 10.43 43.88
N ASP A 163 -23.40 11.15 42.80
CA ASP A 163 -23.36 10.61 41.45
C ASP A 163 -22.14 9.66 41.29
N MET A 164 -20.98 10.04 41.84
CA MET A 164 -19.81 9.16 41.90
C MET A 164 -20.09 7.86 42.63
N ALA A 165 -20.77 7.94 43.79
CA ALA A 165 -21.15 6.74 44.56
C ALA A 165 -22.13 5.84 43.80
N LYS A 166 -23.06 6.41 43.03
CA LYS A 166 -23.95 5.65 42.14
C LYS A 166 -23.18 4.92 41.05
N ILE A 167 -22.26 5.62 40.38
CA ILE A 167 -21.44 5.02 39.34
C ILE A 167 -20.57 3.87 39.89
N ARG A 168 -19.92 4.07 41.06
CA ARG A 168 -19.15 3.00 41.71
C ARG A 168 -20.01 1.77 42.05
N LYS A 169 -21.24 2.00 42.57
CA LYS A 169 -22.16 0.92 42.85
C LYS A 169 -22.60 0.18 41.60
N LEU A 170 -22.88 0.90 40.50
CA LEU A 170 -23.21 0.30 39.21
C LEU A 170 -22.06 -0.52 38.68
N ALA A 171 -20.87 0.07 38.56
CA ALA A 171 -19.68 -0.60 38.08
C ALA A 171 -19.33 -1.87 38.87
N GLY A 172 -19.38 -1.81 40.21
CA GLY A 172 -19.14 -2.97 41.07
C GLY A 172 -20.27 -4.01 41.04
N GLY A 173 -21.44 -3.67 40.51
CA GLY A 173 -22.61 -4.55 40.39
C GLY A 173 -22.80 -5.20 39.03
N VAL A 174 -21.98 -4.88 38.03
CA VAL A 174 -22.04 -5.48 36.72
C VAL A 174 -21.75 -6.99 36.80
N ASP A 175 -22.56 -7.81 36.14
CA ASP A 175 -22.37 -9.27 36.14
C ASP A 175 -21.11 -9.63 35.34
N GLN A 176 -20.31 -10.54 35.93
CA GLN A 176 -19.08 -11.01 35.26
C GLN A 176 -19.32 -11.70 33.93
N ASN A 177 -20.55 -12.20 33.69
CA ASN A 177 -20.91 -12.85 32.44
C ASN A 177 -21.45 -11.83 31.37
N ASP A 178 -21.72 -10.59 31.76
CA ASP A 178 -22.09 -9.55 30.81
C ASP A 178 -20.93 -9.21 29.88
N PHE A 179 -21.25 -8.89 28.63
CA PHE A 179 -20.22 -8.47 27.67
C PHE A 179 -19.59 -7.15 28.09
N ALA A 180 -18.27 -7.12 28.03
CA ALA A 180 -17.47 -5.95 28.35
C ALA A 180 -16.95 -5.27 27.09
N LEU A 181 -16.52 -6.08 26.11
CA LEU A 181 -15.96 -5.55 24.86
C LEU A 181 -16.13 -6.49 23.66
N ILE A 182 -16.04 -5.91 22.46
CA ILE A 182 -15.98 -6.63 21.18
C ILE A 182 -14.77 -6.13 20.42
N PHE A 183 -13.82 -7.03 20.13
CA PHE A 183 -12.72 -6.74 19.22
C PHE A 183 -13.05 -7.20 17.81
N TYR A 184 -12.96 -6.29 16.86
CA TYR A 184 -13.11 -6.64 15.46
C TYR A 184 -11.79 -7.09 14.85
N THR A 185 -11.83 -8.24 14.18
CA THR A 185 -10.69 -8.79 13.44
C THR A 185 -10.96 -8.64 11.94
N ALA A 186 -9.97 -8.15 11.21
CA ALA A 186 -9.93 -8.29 9.76
C ALA A 186 -9.26 -9.65 9.45
N LYS A 187 -10.04 -10.74 9.48
CA LYS A 187 -9.61 -11.95 8.76
C LYS A 187 -9.70 -11.63 7.27
N GLU A 188 -8.96 -12.35 6.43
CA GLU A 188 -8.88 -12.20 4.97
C GLU A 188 -10.24 -12.28 4.22
N THR A 189 -11.35 -12.26 4.95
CA THR A 189 -12.71 -12.15 4.45
C THR A 189 -13.13 -10.68 4.46
N ASP A 190 -13.79 -10.21 3.42
CA ASP A 190 -14.29 -8.83 3.23
C ASP A 190 -15.24 -8.32 4.34
N ARG A 191 -15.46 -9.10 5.41
CA ARG A 191 -16.36 -8.75 6.52
C ARG A 191 -15.63 -8.82 7.85
N PRO A 192 -15.62 -7.72 8.62
CA PRO A 192 -15.07 -7.72 9.96
C PRO A 192 -15.89 -8.64 10.88
N MET A 193 -15.21 -9.44 11.70
CA MET A 193 -15.84 -10.32 12.67
C MET A 193 -15.53 -9.85 14.10
N GLY A 194 -16.57 -9.63 14.89
CA GLY A 194 -16.45 -9.14 16.26
C GLY A 194 -16.28 -10.28 17.28
N ALA A 195 -15.08 -10.49 17.81
CA ALA A 195 -14.84 -11.40 18.93
C ALA A 195 -15.35 -10.77 20.24
N ALA A 196 -16.36 -11.37 20.84
CA ALA A 196 -17.02 -10.83 22.05
C ALA A 196 -16.46 -11.44 23.33
N PHE A 197 -16.17 -10.58 24.31
CA PHE A 197 -15.61 -10.94 25.61
C PHE A 197 -16.43 -10.38 26.75
N ASN A 198 -16.63 -11.18 27.80
CA ASN A 198 -17.30 -10.75 29.03
C ASN A 198 -16.30 -10.25 30.09
N HIS A 199 -16.79 -9.71 31.18
CA HIS A 199 -15.97 -9.20 32.30
C HIS A 199 -15.12 -10.28 32.96
N PHE A 200 -15.60 -11.53 33.08
CA PHE A 200 -14.83 -12.66 33.59
C PHE A 200 -13.61 -12.95 32.70
N GLN A 201 -13.78 -13.00 31.37
CA GLN A 201 -12.69 -13.28 30.45
C GLN A 201 -11.60 -12.20 30.46
N LEU A 202 -12.00 -10.92 30.58
CA LEU A 202 -11.04 -9.82 30.76
C LEU A 202 -10.28 -9.96 32.09
N HIS A 203 -10.98 -10.24 33.16
CA HIS A 203 -10.38 -10.45 34.47
C HIS A 203 -9.38 -11.63 34.46
N ALA A 204 -9.81 -12.77 33.92
CA ALA A 204 -8.96 -13.96 33.77
C ALA A 204 -7.72 -13.69 32.90
N SER A 205 -7.88 -12.89 31.80
CA SER A 205 -6.76 -12.49 30.96
C SER A 205 -5.71 -11.68 31.74
N MET A 206 -6.13 -10.70 32.53
CA MET A 206 -5.22 -9.92 33.37
C MET A 206 -4.57 -10.75 34.47
N ALA A 207 -5.34 -11.63 35.12
CA ALA A 207 -4.82 -12.56 36.13
C ALA A 207 -3.77 -13.53 35.53
N ASN A 208 -3.97 -14.00 34.34
CA ASN A 208 -2.99 -14.83 33.63
C ASN A 208 -1.75 -14.03 33.25
N MET A 209 -1.90 -12.80 32.73
CA MET A 209 -0.75 -11.94 32.42
C MET A 209 0.10 -11.64 33.64
N SER A 210 -0.48 -11.41 34.82
CA SER A 210 0.26 -11.11 36.02
C SER A 210 1.17 -12.24 36.52
N LYS A 211 1.03 -13.47 35.99
CA LYS A 211 1.89 -14.60 36.34
C LYS A 211 3.25 -14.57 35.61
N TRP A 212 3.34 -13.90 34.51
CA TRP A 212 4.55 -13.81 33.68
C TRP A 212 4.97 -12.38 33.31
N PHE A 213 4.05 -11.42 33.32
CA PHE A 213 4.30 -10.04 33.04
C PHE A 213 4.35 -9.22 34.34
N ASN A 214 5.44 -9.36 35.06
CA ASN A 214 5.65 -8.73 36.36
C ASN A 214 6.40 -7.41 36.22
N PHE A 215 6.13 -6.48 37.16
CA PHE A 215 6.75 -5.17 37.21
C PHE A 215 7.51 -4.98 38.52
N GLU A 216 8.56 -4.16 38.44
CA GLU A 216 9.27 -3.66 39.61
C GLU A 216 8.71 -2.28 39.98
N GLU A 217 9.03 -1.81 41.17
CA GLU A 217 8.43 -0.58 41.71
C GLU A 217 8.75 0.68 40.88
N ASP A 218 9.95 0.72 40.25
CA ASP A 218 10.47 1.81 39.43
C ASP A 218 10.16 1.64 37.94
N ASP A 219 9.37 0.62 37.58
CA ASP A 219 9.04 0.40 36.17
C ASP A 219 8.19 1.53 35.60
N MET A 220 8.58 1.92 34.40
CA MET A 220 7.83 2.83 33.54
C MET A 220 7.57 2.14 32.21
N ALA A 221 6.29 2.03 31.86
CA ALA A 221 5.87 1.45 30.60
C ALA A 221 5.91 2.50 29.48
N PHE A 222 6.00 2.00 28.24
CA PHE A 222 5.86 2.81 27.05
C PHE A 222 4.88 2.17 26.08
N THR A 223 3.88 2.92 25.63
CA THR A 223 2.86 2.49 24.68
C THR A 223 2.99 3.23 23.37
N LEU A 224 3.31 2.50 22.31
CA LEU A 224 3.38 2.98 20.92
C LEU A 224 2.13 2.58 20.13
N LEU A 225 1.68 1.33 20.28
CA LEU A 225 0.57 0.78 19.51
C LEU A 225 -0.77 1.35 19.97
N ASN A 226 -1.69 1.58 19.03
CA ASN A 226 -3.02 2.10 19.32
C ASN A 226 -3.83 1.09 20.16
N TRP A 227 -4.55 1.56 21.18
CA TRP A 227 -5.40 0.75 22.08
C TRP A 227 -6.64 0.18 21.39
N GLY A 228 -6.95 0.61 20.17
CA GLY A 228 -7.91 -0.10 19.34
C GLY A 228 -7.47 -1.51 18.93
N THR A 229 -6.22 -1.89 19.22
CA THR A 229 -5.71 -3.25 18.99
C THR A 229 -5.72 -4.07 20.28
N PRO A 230 -6.09 -5.39 20.22
CA PRO A 230 -6.20 -6.25 21.40
C PRO A 230 -4.90 -6.33 22.22
N ILE A 231 -3.76 -6.43 21.53
CA ILE A 231 -2.43 -6.55 22.17
C ILE A 231 -2.13 -5.32 23.02
N SER A 232 -2.28 -4.14 22.45
CA SER A 232 -1.94 -2.88 23.10
C SER A 232 -2.91 -2.54 24.24
N LEU A 233 -4.20 -2.77 24.03
CA LEU A 233 -5.21 -2.52 25.08
C LEU A 233 -4.98 -3.39 26.31
N LYS A 234 -4.69 -4.68 26.11
CA LYS A 234 -4.40 -5.60 27.23
C LYS A 234 -3.16 -5.19 28.01
N ALA A 235 -2.10 -4.75 27.32
CA ALA A 235 -0.92 -4.22 27.98
C ALA A 235 -1.23 -2.95 28.77
N GLY A 236 -1.95 -1.99 28.16
CA GLY A 236 -2.37 -0.75 28.83
C GLY A 236 -3.21 -0.99 30.09
N LEU A 237 -4.17 -1.92 30.02
CA LEU A 237 -4.98 -2.32 31.18
C LEU A 237 -4.13 -3.02 32.25
N HIS A 238 -3.17 -3.85 31.86
CA HIS A 238 -2.29 -4.53 32.79
C HIS A 238 -1.35 -3.57 33.52
N TYR A 239 -0.80 -2.56 32.78
CA TYR A 239 -0.04 -1.47 33.41
C TYR A 239 -0.89 -0.72 34.44
N LEU A 240 -2.12 -0.36 34.06
CA LEU A 240 -3.04 0.35 34.95
C LEU A 240 -3.38 -0.46 36.19
N LEU A 241 -3.68 -1.77 36.08
CA LEU A 241 -3.99 -2.63 37.21
C LEU A 241 -2.77 -2.92 38.10
N SER A 242 -1.56 -2.74 37.57
CA SER A 242 -0.30 -3.00 38.28
C SER A 242 0.32 -1.76 38.93
N GLY A 243 -0.28 -0.58 38.77
CA GLY A 243 0.26 0.64 39.36
C GLY A 243 1.45 1.23 38.59
N VAL A 244 1.64 0.84 37.32
CA VAL A 244 2.77 1.26 36.48
C VAL A 244 2.43 2.52 35.72
N ASN A 245 3.35 3.52 35.78
CA ASN A 245 3.21 4.73 34.96
C ASN A 245 3.49 4.42 33.49
N ASN A 246 2.56 4.75 32.61
CA ASN A 246 2.60 4.45 31.19
C ASN A 246 2.77 5.72 30.34
N SER A 247 3.92 5.86 29.72
CA SER A 247 4.20 6.93 28.78
C SER A 247 3.60 6.61 27.42
N LEU A 248 2.82 7.53 26.85
CA LEU A 248 2.21 7.38 25.54
C LEU A 248 3.06 8.08 24.47
N ALA A 249 3.36 7.39 23.38
CA ALA A 249 4.02 7.98 22.23
C ALA A 249 3.09 8.98 21.51
N GLU A 250 3.64 10.07 20.98
CA GLU A 250 2.88 11.03 20.17
C GLU A 250 2.57 10.43 18.78
N SER A 251 3.57 9.81 18.18
CA SER A 251 3.45 9.18 16.86
C SER A 251 4.58 8.17 16.63
N ILE A 252 4.47 7.38 15.57
CA ILE A 252 5.54 6.49 15.14
C ILE A 252 6.80 7.26 14.70
N ASN A 253 6.64 8.47 14.17
CA ASN A 253 7.75 9.30 13.69
C ASN A 253 8.58 9.91 14.82
N THR A 254 7.98 10.17 15.99
CA THR A 254 8.63 10.78 17.15
C THR A 254 9.00 9.75 18.23
N VAL A 255 8.89 8.45 17.94
CA VAL A 255 9.06 7.38 18.92
C VAL A 255 10.43 7.41 19.62
N PHE A 256 11.51 7.66 18.88
CA PHE A 256 12.86 7.70 19.46
C PHE A 256 13.07 8.90 20.38
N GLU A 257 12.55 10.06 19.98
CA GLU A 257 12.57 11.27 20.83
C GLU A 257 11.75 11.02 22.10
N ASN A 258 10.57 10.44 21.97
CA ASN A 258 9.73 10.15 23.13
C ASN A 258 10.35 9.08 24.04
N LEU A 259 11.06 8.07 23.52
CA LEU A 259 11.81 7.10 24.32
C LEU A 259 12.94 7.78 25.12
N GLN A 260 13.71 8.69 24.49
CA GLN A 260 14.76 9.43 25.17
C GLN A 260 14.21 10.35 26.27
N GLU A 261 13.12 11.07 25.98
CA GLU A 261 12.51 12.01 26.91
C GLU A 261 11.84 11.33 28.10
N THR A 262 11.30 10.13 27.90
CA THR A 262 10.55 9.42 28.95
C THR A 262 11.35 8.36 29.67
N SER A 263 12.42 7.85 29.04
CA SER A 263 13.32 6.82 29.62
C SER A 263 12.56 5.61 30.22
N PRO A 264 11.73 4.90 29.42
CA PRO A 264 10.93 3.78 29.93
C PRO A 264 11.83 2.58 30.27
N THR A 265 11.31 1.67 31.09
CA THR A 265 11.98 0.41 31.45
C THR A 265 11.41 -0.80 30.74
N VAL A 266 10.14 -0.73 30.34
CA VAL A 266 9.40 -1.82 29.69
C VAL A 266 8.53 -1.28 28.57
N ALA A 267 8.46 -2.04 27.47
CA ALA A 267 7.53 -1.75 26.39
C ALA A 267 6.94 -3.04 25.81
N LEU A 268 5.73 -2.96 25.26
CA LEU A 268 5.12 -4.00 24.42
C LEU A 268 4.88 -3.43 23.04
N THR A 269 5.38 -4.13 22.02
CA THR A 269 5.28 -3.69 20.62
C THR A 269 5.27 -4.89 19.66
N ILE A 270 5.42 -4.62 18.38
CA ILE A 270 5.57 -5.64 17.32
C ILE A 270 7.03 -5.72 16.86
N PRO A 271 7.48 -6.85 16.29
CA PRO A 271 8.87 -7.02 15.82
C PRO A 271 9.37 -5.93 14.88
N PHE A 272 8.52 -5.41 14.01
CA PHE A 272 8.84 -4.30 13.09
C PHE A 272 9.43 -3.06 13.79
N ALA A 273 9.00 -2.75 15.02
CA ALA A 273 9.59 -1.63 15.76
C ALA A 273 11.06 -1.89 16.13
N LEU A 274 11.39 -3.13 16.51
CA LEU A 274 12.76 -3.53 16.80
C LEU A 274 13.61 -3.59 15.52
N GLU A 275 13.04 -4.07 14.40
CA GLU A 275 13.69 -4.05 13.09
C GLU A 275 14.05 -2.63 12.66
N ASN A 276 13.16 -1.66 12.85
CA ASN A 276 13.46 -0.25 12.56
C ASN A 276 14.60 0.29 13.42
N ILE A 277 14.65 -0.10 14.70
CA ILE A 277 15.76 0.26 15.59
C ILE A 277 17.06 -0.35 15.07
N TYR A 278 17.06 -1.63 14.77
CA TYR A 278 18.20 -2.36 14.23
C TYR A 278 18.70 -1.74 12.92
N ASN A 279 17.79 -1.51 11.98
CA ASN A 279 18.11 -0.91 10.68
C ASN A 279 18.68 0.50 10.81
N LYS A 280 18.09 1.34 11.68
CA LYS A 280 18.61 2.68 11.94
C LYS A 280 20.04 2.63 12.50
N VAL A 281 20.25 1.77 13.50
CA VAL A 281 21.57 1.59 14.11
C VAL A 281 22.57 1.06 13.08
N THR A 282 22.24 0.01 12.34
CA THR A 282 23.15 -0.58 11.35
C THR A 282 23.45 0.39 10.20
N THR A 283 22.47 1.18 9.74
CA THR A 283 22.65 2.20 8.70
C THR A 283 23.57 3.33 9.20
N GLU A 284 23.39 3.83 10.42
CA GLU A 284 24.29 4.83 11.00
C GLU A 284 25.73 4.29 11.12
N PHE A 285 25.87 3.01 11.49
CA PHE A 285 27.19 2.40 11.62
C PHE A 285 27.81 1.97 10.29
N SER A 286 27.01 1.64 9.27
CA SER A 286 27.52 1.33 7.92
C SER A 286 28.08 2.54 7.18
N GLN A 287 27.67 3.75 7.54
CA GLN A 287 28.26 5.00 7.03
C GLN A 287 29.69 5.25 7.55
N PHE A 288 30.13 4.52 8.57
CA PHE A 288 31.49 4.58 9.04
C PHE A 288 32.40 3.68 8.20
N HIS A 289 33.20 4.27 7.32
CA HIS A 289 34.17 3.53 6.53
C HIS A 289 35.42 3.18 7.37
N GLY A 290 35.98 1.99 7.13
CA GLY A 290 37.24 1.55 7.72
C GLY A 290 37.18 1.01 9.15
N SER A 291 38.07 1.51 10.05
CA SER A 291 38.28 0.94 11.38
C SER A 291 37.05 0.92 12.32
N ARG A 292 36.11 1.87 12.17
CA ARG A 292 34.91 1.93 13.04
C ARG A 292 33.91 0.80 12.77
N GLN A 293 33.71 0.44 11.53
CA GLN A 293 32.84 -0.70 11.17
C GLN A 293 33.41 -2.00 11.72
N SER A 294 34.72 -2.22 11.55
CA SER A 294 35.39 -3.42 12.08
C SER A 294 35.29 -3.50 13.61
N ILE A 295 35.33 -2.35 14.31
CA ILE A 295 35.19 -2.32 15.77
C ILE A 295 33.74 -2.60 16.21
N PHE A 296 32.73 -2.16 15.44
CA PHE A 296 31.32 -2.48 15.73
C PHE A 296 31.04 -3.99 15.57
N LEU A 297 31.51 -4.58 14.46
CA LEU A 297 31.40 -6.04 14.23
C LEU A 297 32.16 -6.84 15.32
N TRP A 298 33.33 -6.37 15.73
CA TRP A 298 34.04 -6.92 16.87
C TRP A 298 33.22 -6.84 18.16
N ALA A 299 32.53 -5.73 18.41
CA ALA A 299 31.69 -5.55 19.59
C ALA A 299 30.51 -6.55 19.59
N LEU A 300 29.81 -6.72 18.46
CA LEU A 300 28.74 -7.69 18.30
C LEU A 300 29.24 -9.13 18.52
N ALA A 301 30.35 -9.51 17.89
CA ALA A 301 30.97 -10.84 18.07
C ALA A 301 31.37 -11.08 19.53
N THR A 302 31.95 -10.08 20.20
CA THR A 302 32.33 -10.14 21.61
C THR A 302 31.10 -10.32 22.52
N SER A 303 29.99 -9.65 22.19
CA SER A 303 28.74 -9.80 22.93
C SER A 303 28.16 -11.19 22.75
N LYS A 304 28.12 -11.72 21.54
CA LYS A 304 27.64 -13.08 21.25
C LYS A 304 28.47 -14.14 22.02
N GLU A 305 29.79 -14.00 22.02
CA GLU A 305 30.70 -14.86 22.78
C GLU A 305 30.43 -14.78 24.32
N TYR A 306 30.25 -13.55 24.84
CA TYR A 306 29.98 -13.32 26.25
C TYR A 306 28.65 -13.92 26.72
N HIS A 307 27.57 -13.68 25.97
CA HIS A 307 26.25 -14.24 26.31
C HIS A 307 26.20 -15.76 26.17
N SER A 308 26.86 -16.32 25.14
CA SER A 308 26.98 -17.78 25.00
C SER A 308 27.77 -18.43 26.14
N ALA A 309 28.80 -17.76 26.65
CA ALA A 309 29.58 -18.27 27.79
C ALA A 309 28.82 -18.11 29.13
N GLY A 310 27.91 -17.20 29.27
CA GLY A 310 27.09 -16.95 30.43
C GLY A 310 27.91 -16.82 31.72
N LEU A 311 27.58 -17.61 32.76
CA LEU A 311 28.28 -17.62 34.06
C LEU A 311 29.74 -18.09 33.96
N THR A 312 30.10 -18.83 32.90
CA THR A 312 31.45 -19.39 32.69
C THR A 312 32.38 -18.44 31.95
N ALA A 313 31.91 -17.24 31.60
CA ALA A 313 32.71 -16.23 30.90
C ALA A 313 34.00 -15.89 31.65
N SER A 314 35.15 -15.94 30.97
CA SER A 314 36.43 -15.57 31.53
C SER A 314 36.49 -14.10 31.92
N ASN A 315 37.38 -13.73 32.85
CA ASN A 315 37.56 -12.34 33.20
C ASN A 315 37.99 -11.46 32.01
N GLU A 316 38.80 -12.00 31.10
CA GLU A 316 39.19 -11.32 29.85
C GLU A 316 38.00 -11.04 28.98
N LEU A 317 37.10 -12.00 28.76
CA LEU A 317 35.89 -11.86 27.98
C LEU A 317 34.93 -10.83 28.60
N ARG A 318 34.81 -10.83 29.94
CA ARG A 318 34.03 -9.83 30.67
C ARG A 318 34.56 -8.41 30.45
N GLU A 319 35.86 -8.21 30.49
CA GLU A 319 36.48 -6.89 30.23
C GLU A 319 36.39 -6.48 28.75
N ARG A 320 36.45 -7.44 27.82
CA ARG A 320 36.21 -7.17 26.39
C ARG A 320 34.76 -6.72 26.15
N TYR A 321 33.79 -7.43 26.74
CA TYR A 321 32.37 -7.06 26.65
C TYR A 321 32.11 -5.69 27.28
N LYS A 322 32.65 -5.43 28.45
CA LYS A 322 32.53 -4.12 29.12
C LYS A 322 33.05 -2.96 28.25
N ARG A 323 34.16 -3.17 27.54
CA ARG A 323 34.68 -2.20 26.58
C ARG A 323 33.75 -1.99 25.39
N ALA A 324 33.24 -3.06 24.83
CA ALA A 324 32.24 -3.01 23.74
C ALA A 324 30.97 -2.28 24.20
N ASP A 325 30.50 -2.57 25.41
CA ASP A 325 29.34 -1.91 26.01
C ASP A 325 29.54 -0.41 26.17
N MET A 326 30.65 0.03 26.76
CA MET A 326 30.94 1.44 26.95
C MET A 326 31.13 2.20 25.62
N THR A 327 31.61 1.53 24.59
CA THR A 327 31.95 2.19 23.31
C THR A 327 30.72 2.31 22.40
N PHE A 328 29.84 1.29 22.39
CA PHE A 328 28.72 1.22 21.44
C PHE A 328 27.36 1.00 22.10
N PHE A 329 27.22 -0.07 22.91
CA PHE A 329 25.90 -0.49 23.33
C PHE A 329 25.23 0.48 24.29
N SER A 330 26.00 1.17 25.13
CA SER A 330 25.49 2.23 25.99
C SER A 330 24.94 3.43 25.18
N GLN A 331 25.54 3.75 24.04
CA GLN A 331 25.05 4.81 23.16
C GLN A 331 23.74 4.40 22.47
N ILE A 332 23.64 3.15 21.98
CA ILE A 332 22.43 2.61 21.40
C ILE A 332 21.30 2.59 22.44
N ARG A 333 21.59 2.13 23.68
CA ARG A 333 20.62 2.22 24.78
C ARG A 333 20.19 3.66 25.06
N GLY A 334 21.10 4.63 24.93
CA GLY A 334 20.78 6.06 25.06
C GLY A 334 19.70 6.52 24.10
N VAL A 335 19.72 6.05 22.85
CA VAL A 335 18.67 6.31 21.85
C VAL A 335 17.31 5.74 22.28
N LEU A 336 17.32 4.64 23.05
CA LEU A 336 16.15 4.01 23.63
C LEU A 336 15.76 4.55 25.02
N GLY A 337 16.31 5.68 25.42
CA GLY A 337 16.08 6.30 26.73
C GLY A 337 16.97 5.78 27.87
N GLY A 338 17.91 4.89 27.59
CA GLY A 338 18.94 4.40 28.53
C GLY A 338 18.51 3.42 29.60
N ARG A 339 17.19 3.24 29.82
CA ARG A 339 16.63 2.41 30.89
C ARG A 339 15.83 1.23 30.40
N LEU A 340 15.53 1.11 29.08
CA LEU A 340 14.73 0.04 28.51
C LEU A 340 15.46 -1.31 28.71
N ARG A 341 14.84 -2.22 29.48
CA ARG A 341 15.42 -3.52 29.83
C ARG A 341 14.61 -4.71 29.39
N ARG A 342 13.30 -4.53 29.16
CA ARG A 342 12.38 -5.59 28.72
C ARG A 342 11.51 -5.11 27.56
N LEU A 343 11.52 -5.90 26.50
CA LEU A 343 10.70 -5.64 25.32
C LEU A 343 9.84 -6.87 25.02
N TYR A 344 8.55 -6.71 25.11
CA TYR A 344 7.58 -7.74 24.78
C TYR A 344 7.15 -7.56 23.33
N LEU A 345 7.30 -8.60 22.51
CA LEU A 345 7.02 -8.61 21.10
C LEU A 345 5.89 -9.56 20.77
N ALA A 346 4.87 -9.10 20.07
CA ALA A 346 3.73 -9.92 19.67
C ALA A 346 3.37 -9.68 18.20
N GLY A 347 2.75 -10.67 17.56
CA GLY A 347 2.21 -10.58 16.22
C GLY A 347 3.05 -11.24 15.12
N ALA A 348 4.36 -11.45 15.33
CA ALA A 348 5.22 -12.19 14.41
C ALA A 348 6.42 -12.81 15.16
N SER A 349 7.09 -13.77 14.54
CA SER A 349 8.33 -14.34 15.07
C SER A 349 9.52 -13.39 14.86
N VAL A 350 10.43 -13.34 15.81
CA VAL A 350 11.65 -12.52 15.76
C VAL A 350 12.79 -13.33 15.15
N SER A 351 13.61 -12.71 14.30
CA SER A 351 14.79 -13.35 13.70
C SER A 351 15.90 -13.54 14.73
N GLU A 352 16.79 -14.52 14.51
CA GLU A 352 17.95 -14.76 15.36
C GLU A 352 18.86 -13.52 15.44
N GLU A 353 19.06 -12.85 14.33
CA GLU A 353 19.86 -11.62 14.22
C GLU A 353 19.34 -10.49 15.13
N LEU A 354 18.03 -10.30 15.18
CA LEU A 354 17.41 -9.30 16.05
C LEU A 354 17.50 -9.69 17.52
N VAL A 355 17.45 -10.98 17.83
CA VAL A 355 17.66 -11.48 19.20
C VAL A 355 19.10 -11.25 19.62
N ASP A 356 20.08 -11.63 18.80
CA ASP A 356 21.51 -11.39 19.04
C ASP A 356 21.81 -9.89 19.26
N PHE A 357 21.21 -9.03 18.43
CA PHE A 357 21.35 -7.58 18.57
C PHE A 357 20.77 -7.07 19.90
N ALA A 358 19.55 -7.50 20.23
CA ALA A 358 18.91 -7.08 21.47
C ALA A 358 19.72 -7.54 22.71
N GLN A 359 20.22 -8.77 22.71
CA GLN A 359 21.11 -9.27 23.75
C GLN A 359 22.39 -8.45 23.85
N ALA A 360 22.97 -8.08 22.70
CA ALA A 360 24.18 -7.26 22.66
C ALA A 360 24.00 -5.91 23.37
N ILE A 361 22.85 -5.29 23.19
CA ILE A 361 22.53 -4.01 23.86
C ILE A 361 21.94 -4.20 25.26
N GLY A 362 21.90 -5.42 25.79
CA GLY A 362 21.36 -5.72 27.13
C GLY A 362 19.83 -5.65 27.25
N LEU A 363 19.11 -5.71 26.12
CA LEU A 363 17.65 -5.69 26.06
C LEU A 363 17.11 -7.12 26.06
N LYS A 364 16.31 -7.48 27.06
CA LYS A 364 15.63 -8.76 27.09
C LYS A 364 14.37 -8.74 26.24
N ILE A 365 14.28 -9.67 25.29
CA ILE A 365 13.11 -9.84 24.43
C ILE A 365 12.25 -10.97 24.96
N PHE A 366 10.93 -10.73 24.99
CA PHE A 366 9.92 -11.73 25.33
C PHE A 366 8.96 -11.87 24.15
N ASN A 367 9.05 -12.98 23.44
CA ASN A 367 8.15 -13.24 22.32
C ASN A 367 6.82 -13.77 22.81
N LEU A 368 5.71 -13.24 22.27
CA LEU A 368 4.35 -13.55 22.72
C LEU A 368 3.52 -14.03 21.54
N TYR A 369 2.83 -15.14 21.71
CA TYR A 369 1.81 -15.56 20.75
C TYR A 369 0.47 -14.97 21.12
N HIS A 370 -0.21 -14.36 20.14
CA HIS A 370 -1.51 -13.73 20.34
C HIS A 370 -2.42 -13.96 19.13
N VAL A 371 -3.62 -14.42 19.43
CA VAL A 371 -4.77 -14.45 18.50
C VAL A 371 -5.90 -13.68 19.18
N THR A 372 -6.58 -12.80 18.48
CA THR A 372 -7.65 -11.94 19.05
C THR A 372 -8.68 -12.79 19.78
N GLU A 373 -9.12 -13.87 19.17
CA GLU A 373 -10.14 -14.80 19.65
C GLU A 373 -9.71 -15.55 20.90
N SER A 374 -8.40 -15.67 21.17
CA SER A 374 -7.90 -16.31 22.40
C SER A 374 -8.16 -15.49 23.67
N GLY A 375 -8.44 -14.21 23.52
CA GLY A 375 -8.67 -13.31 24.65
C GLY A 375 -7.43 -13.03 25.51
N GLY A 376 -6.27 -13.62 25.20
CA GLY A 376 -5.02 -13.49 25.96
C GLY A 376 -3.78 -13.76 25.12
N PHE A 377 -2.73 -14.21 25.78
CA PHE A 377 -1.47 -14.66 25.18
C PHE A 377 -1.28 -16.16 25.46
N PRO A 378 -1.66 -17.03 24.52
CA PRO A 378 -1.65 -18.48 24.74
C PRO A 378 -0.26 -19.10 24.91
N ALA A 379 0.77 -18.50 24.28
CA ALA A 379 2.15 -18.88 24.51
C ALA A 379 3.01 -17.64 24.76
N VAL A 380 3.96 -17.79 25.67
CA VAL A 380 4.84 -16.70 26.11
C VAL A 380 6.25 -17.24 26.38
N CYS A 381 7.25 -16.47 26.00
CA CYS A 381 8.61 -16.69 26.41
C CYS A 381 8.79 -16.04 27.79
N ALA A 382 8.61 -16.84 28.86
CA ALA A 382 8.56 -16.33 30.24
C ALA A 382 9.89 -16.44 30.99
N SER A 383 10.90 -17.08 30.42
CA SER A 383 12.20 -17.33 31.07
C SER A 383 13.35 -16.72 30.28
N ASP A 384 14.51 -16.59 30.95
CA ASP A 384 15.78 -16.13 30.35
C ASP A 384 16.34 -17.06 29.24
N ALA A 385 15.60 -18.10 28.86
CA ALA A 385 15.94 -19.01 27.78
C ALA A 385 15.44 -18.39 26.45
N ASP A 386 16.19 -17.43 25.94
CA ASP A 386 15.95 -16.88 24.61
C ASP A 386 16.16 -18.01 23.57
N ARG A 387 15.06 -18.45 22.98
CA ARG A 387 15.07 -19.35 21.82
C ARG A 387 14.55 -18.60 20.60
N PRO A 388 15.45 -18.16 19.72
CA PRO A 388 15.06 -17.44 18.51
C PRO A 388 14.02 -18.22 17.69
N GLY A 389 13.06 -17.50 17.13
CA GLY A 389 12.02 -18.06 16.25
C GLY A 389 10.89 -18.79 16.97
N THR A 390 10.89 -18.93 18.31
CA THR A 390 9.76 -19.49 19.06
C THR A 390 8.79 -18.44 19.54
N CYS A 391 7.56 -18.86 19.84
CA CYS A 391 6.57 -18.06 20.57
C CYS A 391 6.56 -18.34 22.08
N GLY A 392 7.52 -19.11 22.58
CA GLY A 392 7.61 -19.53 23.99
C GLY A 392 6.83 -20.78 24.29
N GLN A 393 6.58 -21.01 25.56
CA GLN A 393 5.83 -22.17 26.12
C GLN A 393 4.36 -21.76 26.36
N VAL A 394 3.51 -22.79 26.57
CA VAL A 394 2.09 -22.56 26.86
C VAL A 394 1.91 -21.72 28.11
N ALA A 395 1.20 -20.61 28.01
CA ALA A 395 0.98 -19.70 29.11
C ALA A 395 -0.04 -20.24 30.11
N PRO A 396 0.05 -19.83 31.40
CA PRO A 396 -0.94 -20.22 32.41
C PRO A 396 -2.38 -19.85 31.96
N GLY A 397 -3.31 -20.80 32.17
CA GLY A 397 -4.73 -20.63 31.82
C GLY A 397 -5.08 -21.05 30.40
N PHE A 398 -4.10 -21.54 29.63
CA PHE A 398 -4.30 -22.05 28.28
C PHE A 398 -3.88 -23.52 28.14
N GLN A 399 -4.44 -24.13 27.11
CA GLN A 399 -4.02 -25.43 26.57
C GLN A 399 -3.80 -25.22 25.06
N ILE A 400 -2.72 -25.75 24.54
CA ILE A 400 -2.44 -25.73 23.10
C ILE A 400 -2.25 -27.18 22.64
N ARG A 401 -2.87 -27.51 21.50
CA ARG A 401 -2.72 -28.79 20.82
C ARG A 401 -2.42 -28.53 19.34
N ILE A 402 -1.58 -29.35 18.76
CA ILE A 402 -1.33 -29.35 17.32
C ILE A 402 -2.23 -30.43 16.72
N ALA A 403 -3.05 -30.04 15.73
CA ALA A 403 -3.91 -30.97 15.00
C ALA A 403 -3.10 -31.77 13.96
N ASP A 404 -3.72 -32.79 13.36
CA ASP A 404 -3.06 -33.67 12.36
C ASP A 404 -2.59 -32.91 11.11
N ASP A 405 -3.25 -31.82 10.77
CA ASP A 405 -2.90 -30.93 9.66
C ASP A 405 -1.95 -29.80 10.08
N SER A 406 -1.35 -29.93 11.26
CA SER A 406 -0.44 -28.96 11.88
C SER A 406 -1.08 -27.67 12.38
N GLU A 407 -2.41 -27.54 12.39
CA GLU A 407 -3.08 -26.37 12.94
C GLU A 407 -2.90 -26.27 14.46
N VAL A 408 -2.63 -25.04 14.92
CA VAL A 408 -2.54 -24.72 16.35
C VAL A 408 -3.94 -24.54 16.91
N LEU A 409 -4.36 -25.41 17.82
CA LEU A 409 -5.64 -25.34 18.51
C LEU A 409 -5.46 -24.82 19.92
N ILE A 410 -6.30 -23.89 20.36
CA ILE A 410 -6.20 -23.24 21.67
C ILE A 410 -7.48 -23.47 22.46
N ARG A 411 -7.35 -23.79 23.75
CA ARG A 411 -8.46 -23.82 24.70
C ARG A 411 -8.06 -23.10 26.00
N GLY A 412 -8.98 -22.31 26.57
CA GLY A 412 -8.72 -21.59 27.80
C GLY A 412 -9.92 -20.75 28.26
N GLU A 413 -9.86 -20.29 29.52
CA GLU A 413 -10.94 -19.48 30.13
C GLU A 413 -11.16 -18.14 29.42
N THR A 414 -10.14 -17.60 28.79
CA THR A 414 -10.16 -16.30 28.14
C THR A 414 -10.60 -16.36 26.67
N VAL A 415 -10.62 -17.60 26.07
CA VAL A 415 -11.04 -17.78 24.67
C VAL A 415 -12.48 -17.25 24.50
N MET A 416 -12.72 -16.50 23.43
CA MET A 416 -14.07 -16.00 23.12
C MET A 416 -15.06 -17.16 23.07
N ARG A 417 -16.31 -16.89 23.47
CA ARG A 417 -17.35 -17.92 23.37
C ARG A 417 -18.03 -17.88 22.01
N HIS A 418 -18.11 -16.74 21.39
CA HIS A 418 -18.70 -16.57 20.06
C HIS A 418 -18.29 -15.26 19.42
N TYR A 419 -18.42 -15.19 18.08
CA TYR A 419 -18.42 -13.94 17.35
C TYR A 419 -19.75 -13.24 17.50
N TRP A 420 -19.70 -11.92 17.62
CA TRP A 420 -20.87 -11.08 17.68
C TRP A 420 -21.75 -11.26 16.44
N ARG A 421 -23.04 -11.56 16.65
CA ARG A 421 -24.04 -11.78 15.58
C ARG A 421 -23.66 -12.80 14.50
N SER A 422 -22.70 -13.70 14.74
CA SER A 422 -22.25 -14.69 13.77
C SER A 422 -22.15 -16.08 14.37
N SER A 423 -23.28 -16.81 14.39
CA SER A 423 -23.31 -18.21 14.84
C SER A 423 -22.53 -19.14 13.90
N GLN A 424 -22.62 -18.90 12.59
CA GLN A 424 -21.88 -19.67 11.59
C GLN A 424 -20.37 -19.47 11.73
N GLY A 425 -19.90 -18.25 11.82
CA GLY A 425 -18.47 -17.96 12.03
C GLY A 425 -17.96 -18.58 13.34
N THR A 426 -18.79 -18.55 14.39
CA THR A 426 -18.47 -19.19 15.67
C THR A 426 -18.26 -20.69 15.53
N SER A 427 -19.22 -21.39 14.92
CA SER A 427 -19.15 -22.87 14.74
C SER A 427 -18.03 -23.33 13.81
N GLN A 428 -17.55 -22.45 12.92
CA GLN A 428 -16.39 -22.71 12.06
C GLN A 428 -15.05 -22.49 12.76
N THR A 429 -15.05 -21.68 13.84
CA THR A 429 -13.83 -21.26 14.53
C THR A 429 -13.66 -21.96 15.88
N ILE A 430 -14.74 -22.31 16.57
CA ILE A 430 -14.70 -23.04 17.86
C ILE A 430 -15.46 -24.36 17.69
N ASP A 431 -14.74 -25.45 17.93
CA ASP A 431 -15.32 -26.78 17.85
C ASP A 431 -16.23 -27.10 19.05
N PRO A 432 -17.01 -28.20 19.01
CA PRO A 432 -17.90 -28.58 20.12
C PRO A 432 -17.19 -28.87 21.43
N ASP A 433 -15.89 -29.22 21.40
CA ASP A 433 -15.05 -29.47 22.56
C ASP A 433 -14.42 -28.21 23.15
N GLY A 434 -14.71 -27.05 22.54
CA GLY A 434 -14.25 -25.74 22.99
C GLY A 434 -12.84 -25.39 22.54
N TRP A 435 -12.30 -26.05 21.50
CA TRP A 435 -11.02 -25.67 20.90
C TRP A 435 -11.22 -24.61 19.85
N LEU A 436 -10.44 -23.56 19.97
CA LEU A 436 -10.32 -22.49 19.01
C LEU A 436 -9.40 -22.93 17.87
N HIS A 437 -9.92 -23.00 16.66
CA HIS A 437 -9.18 -23.18 15.41
C HIS A 437 -8.57 -21.85 15.01
N THR A 438 -7.25 -21.71 15.20
CA THR A 438 -6.59 -20.41 14.99
C THR A 438 -6.34 -20.10 13.52
N GLY A 439 -6.22 -21.12 12.71
CA GLY A 439 -5.70 -21.04 11.35
C GLY A 439 -4.17 -20.94 11.28
N ASP A 440 -3.49 -20.70 12.40
CA ASP A 440 -2.02 -20.75 12.45
C ASP A 440 -1.54 -22.20 12.40
N LEU A 441 -0.44 -22.43 11.69
CA LEU A 441 0.24 -23.70 11.63
C LEU A 441 1.46 -23.66 12.53
N GLY A 442 1.72 -24.77 13.24
CA GLY A 442 2.83 -24.79 14.17
C GLY A 442 3.23 -26.18 14.64
N ARG A 443 4.29 -26.22 15.45
CA ARG A 443 4.81 -27.43 16.08
C ARG A 443 5.42 -27.11 17.43
N PHE A 444 5.49 -28.09 18.31
CA PHE A 444 6.30 -28.00 19.51
C PHE A 444 7.66 -28.67 19.28
N ASP A 445 8.69 -28.15 19.96
CA ASP A 445 9.95 -28.87 20.10
C ASP A 445 9.89 -29.82 21.32
N SER A 446 11.02 -30.54 21.55
CA SER A 446 11.15 -31.50 22.67
C SER A 446 11.00 -30.87 24.06
N ASP A 447 11.24 -29.57 24.17
CA ASP A 447 11.19 -28.81 25.44
C ASP A 447 9.87 -28.05 25.61
N GLY A 448 8.92 -28.23 24.68
CA GLY A 448 7.58 -27.65 24.72
C GLY A 448 7.49 -26.20 24.31
N PHE A 449 8.44 -25.73 23.48
CA PHE A 449 8.37 -24.40 22.85
C PHE A 449 7.59 -24.46 21.54
N LEU A 450 6.66 -23.52 21.37
CA LEU A 450 5.83 -23.41 20.20
C LEU A 450 6.57 -22.65 19.07
N TYR A 451 6.65 -23.26 17.88
CA TYR A 451 7.07 -22.64 16.65
C TYR A 451 5.88 -22.49 15.72
N LEU A 452 5.64 -21.27 15.22
CA LEU A 452 4.69 -21.05 14.14
C LEU A 452 5.41 -21.27 12.80
N THR A 453 4.79 -22.06 11.92
CA THR A 453 5.34 -22.42 10.61
C THR A 453 4.62 -21.77 9.44
N GLY A 454 3.44 -21.19 9.68
CA GLY A 454 2.66 -20.49 8.65
C GLY A 454 1.21 -20.29 9.07
N TYR A 455 0.37 -19.93 8.08
CA TYR A 455 -1.06 -19.74 8.25
C TYR A 455 -1.83 -20.61 7.27
N LYS A 456 -2.85 -21.31 7.74
CA LYS A 456 -3.57 -22.36 7.00
C LYS A 456 -4.25 -21.82 5.72
N GLN A 457 -4.79 -20.61 5.77
CA GLN A 457 -5.42 -19.95 4.63
C GLN A 457 -4.41 -19.33 3.66
N SER A 458 -3.18 -19.10 4.09
CA SER A 458 -2.10 -18.60 3.24
C SER A 458 -1.43 -19.70 2.42
N VAL A 459 -1.75 -20.98 2.68
CA VAL A 459 -1.14 -22.10 1.94
C VAL A 459 -1.51 -21.99 0.46
N ILE A 460 -0.51 -21.77 -0.36
CA ILE A 460 -0.64 -21.74 -1.81
C ILE A 460 -0.66 -23.18 -2.32
N LYS A 461 -1.68 -23.52 -3.10
CA LYS A 461 -1.83 -24.83 -3.75
C LYS A 461 -1.45 -24.70 -5.20
N LEU A 462 -0.32 -25.23 -5.58
CA LEU A 462 0.09 -25.28 -6.99
C LEU A 462 -0.85 -26.17 -7.80
N SER A 463 -0.88 -25.98 -9.13
CA SER A 463 -1.74 -26.77 -10.06
C SER A 463 -1.49 -28.27 -9.99
N LYS A 464 -0.31 -28.70 -9.56
CA LYS A 464 0.06 -30.12 -9.35
C LYS A 464 -0.35 -30.64 -7.97
N GLY A 465 -1.06 -29.85 -7.16
CA GLY A 465 -1.52 -30.24 -5.82
C GLY A 465 -0.47 -30.09 -4.71
N LEU A 466 0.75 -29.64 -5.04
CA LEU A 466 1.80 -29.35 -4.08
C LEU A 466 1.45 -28.08 -3.29
N LYS A 467 1.75 -28.10 -2.01
CA LYS A 467 1.45 -27.00 -1.07
C LYS A 467 2.71 -26.22 -0.76
N ILE A 468 2.62 -24.90 -0.79
CA ILE A 468 3.70 -23.97 -0.43
C ILE A 468 3.24 -23.18 0.79
N MET A 469 4.16 -22.95 1.72
CA MET A 469 3.98 -22.04 2.83
C MET A 469 4.61 -20.69 2.47
N PRO A 470 3.83 -19.73 1.95
CA PRO A 470 4.40 -18.49 1.40
C PRO A 470 5.14 -17.68 2.47
N ASP A 471 4.65 -17.65 3.72
CA ASP A 471 5.28 -16.92 4.82
C ASP A 471 6.70 -17.43 5.10
N ALA A 472 6.94 -18.74 4.96
CA ALA A 472 8.27 -19.33 5.13
C ALA A 472 9.22 -18.96 3.99
N VAL A 473 8.72 -18.96 2.75
CA VAL A 473 9.47 -18.59 1.56
C VAL A 473 9.76 -17.08 1.55
N GLU A 474 8.78 -16.25 1.90
CA GLU A 474 8.94 -14.79 2.05
C GLU A 474 9.96 -14.44 3.12
N LYS A 475 9.93 -15.13 4.24
CA LYS A 475 10.93 -14.98 5.31
C LYS A 475 12.33 -15.40 4.83
N ALA A 476 12.44 -16.49 4.07
CA ALA A 476 13.71 -16.91 3.50
C ALA A 476 14.24 -15.87 2.48
N LEU A 477 13.37 -15.30 1.64
CA LEU A 477 13.74 -14.22 0.70
C LEU A 477 14.20 -12.97 1.45
N THR A 478 13.45 -12.51 2.44
CA THR A 478 13.75 -11.28 3.19
C THR A 478 14.91 -11.44 4.17
N SER A 479 15.39 -12.67 4.43
CA SER A 479 16.64 -12.90 5.17
C SER A 479 17.88 -12.52 4.35
N ASN A 480 17.74 -12.37 3.02
CA ASN A 480 18.84 -11.90 2.19
C ASN A 480 18.97 -10.36 2.32
N PRO A 481 20.19 -9.81 2.53
CA PRO A 481 20.40 -8.40 2.80
C PRO A 481 19.94 -7.45 1.69
N PHE A 482 19.75 -7.93 0.46
CA PHE A 482 19.34 -7.15 -0.71
C PHE A 482 17.83 -7.10 -0.93
N ILE A 483 17.04 -7.90 -0.18
CA ILE A 483 15.60 -7.98 -0.32
C ILE A 483 14.92 -7.33 0.89
N TYR A 484 14.13 -6.28 0.65
CA TYR A 484 13.42 -5.57 1.72
C TYR A 484 12.09 -6.23 2.06
N GLN A 485 11.26 -6.51 1.04
CA GLN A 485 9.99 -7.21 1.20
C GLN A 485 9.78 -8.18 0.04
N ALA A 486 9.00 -9.22 0.28
CA ALA A 486 8.62 -10.17 -0.74
C ALA A 486 7.17 -10.61 -0.53
N ALA A 487 6.45 -10.88 -1.62
CA ALA A 487 5.12 -11.48 -1.62
C ALA A 487 5.09 -12.63 -2.62
N VAL A 488 4.80 -13.85 -2.13
CA VAL A 488 4.81 -15.09 -2.92
C VAL A 488 3.43 -15.42 -3.44
N PHE A 489 3.36 -15.83 -4.72
CA PHE A 489 2.15 -16.21 -5.44
C PHE A 489 2.33 -17.58 -6.10
N GLY A 490 1.22 -18.24 -6.42
CA GLY A 490 1.27 -19.55 -7.06
C GLY A 490 -0.04 -20.33 -7.00
N GLU A 491 -1.12 -19.78 -6.44
CA GLU A 491 -2.40 -20.47 -6.31
C GLU A 491 -2.93 -20.92 -7.66
N GLY A 492 -3.14 -22.25 -7.83
CA GLY A 492 -3.53 -22.85 -9.09
C GLY A 492 -2.51 -22.74 -10.24
N ARG A 493 -1.28 -22.27 -9.98
CA ARG A 493 -0.23 -22.06 -10.97
C ARG A 493 0.79 -23.21 -10.99
N PRO A 494 1.58 -23.34 -12.06
CA PRO A 494 2.53 -24.46 -12.21
C PRO A 494 3.72 -24.40 -11.23
N TYR A 495 4.06 -23.22 -10.74
CA TYR A 495 5.20 -22.95 -9.82
C TYR A 495 4.96 -21.70 -8.98
N ALA A 496 5.80 -21.48 -7.98
CA ALA A 496 5.80 -20.26 -7.17
C ALA A 496 6.51 -19.11 -7.88
N SER A 497 5.94 -17.92 -7.77
CA SER A 497 6.56 -16.67 -8.18
C SER A 497 6.55 -15.65 -7.04
N ALA A 498 7.36 -14.59 -7.16
CA ALA A 498 7.42 -13.56 -6.13
C ALA A 498 7.43 -12.14 -6.70
N LEU A 499 6.75 -11.23 -6.03
CA LEU A 499 7.04 -9.81 -6.11
C LEU A 499 8.09 -9.48 -5.05
N ILE A 500 9.16 -8.80 -5.45
CA ILE A 500 10.30 -8.48 -4.58
C ILE A 500 10.50 -6.97 -4.55
N VAL A 501 10.55 -6.40 -3.36
CA VAL A 501 10.98 -5.02 -3.13
C VAL A 501 12.46 -5.02 -2.77
N PRO A 502 13.33 -4.41 -3.58
CA PRO A 502 14.76 -4.35 -3.32
C PRO A 502 15.08 -3.45 -2.11
N LYS A 503 16.15 -3.80 -1.39
CA LYS A 503 16.74 -2.93 -0.36
C LYS A 503 17.83 -2.07 -1.00
N TYR A 504 17.44 -0.99 -1.65
CA TYR A 504 18.34 -0.14 -2.46
C TYR A 504 19.53 0.41 -1.69
N GLU A 505 19.39 0.70 -0.40
CA GLU A 505 20.48 1.17 0.45
C GLU A 505 21.60 0.12 0.58
N ALA A 506 21.22 -1.14 0.80
CA ALA A 506 22.18 -2.24 0.90
C ALA A 506 22.84 -2.56 -0.46
N LEU A 507 22.06 -2.48 -1.53
CA LEU A 507 22.57 -2.64 -2.89
C LEU A 507 23.56 -1.52 -3.26
N ALA A 508 23.23 -0.26 -2.93
CA ALA A 508 24.12 0.89 -3.15
C ALA A 508 25.44 0.75 -2.40
N ALA A 509 25.36 0.36 -1.12
CA ALA A 509 26.55 0.14 -0.30
C ALA A 509 27.45 -0.95 -0.90
N HIS A 510 26.86 -2.09 -1.30
CA HIS A 510 27.62 -3.21 -1.90
C HIS A 510 28.28 -2.82 -3.22
N LEU A 511 27.60 -2.11 -4.10
CA LEU A 511 28.12 -1.68 -5.39
C LEU A 511 29.23 -0.62 -5.22
N SER A 512 29.09 0.30 -4.25
CA SER A 512 30.13 1.28 -3.96
C SER A 512 31.42 0.66 -3.42
N GLU A 513 31.33 -0.43 -2.64
CA GLU A 513 32.49 -1.14 -2.10
C GLU A 513 33.29 -1.88 -3.18
N HIS A 514 32.65 -2.25 -4.31
CA HIS A 514 33.26 -3.03 -5.39
C HIS A 514 33.79 -2.16 -6.54
N GLY A 515 33.88 -0.82 -6.37
CA GLY A 515 34.64 0.06 -7.26
C GLY A 515 33.90 0.56 -8.49
N GLU A 516 32.62 0.44 -8.54
CA GLU A 516 31.78 1.02 -9.57
C GLU A 516 31.36 2.43 -9.13
N GLY A 517 32.07 3.42 -9.64
CA GLY A 517 32.01 4.84 -9.31
C GLY A 517 30.70 5.46 -8.81
N GLU A 518 30.58 6.78 -8.63
CA GLU A 518 29.34 7.45 -8.21
C GLU A 518 28.13 6.88 -8.98
N ILE A 519 27.47 5.90 -8.37
CA ILE A 519 26.31 5.25 -8.95
C ILE A 519 25.16 6.26 -8.83
N GLY A 520 24.66 6.67 -9.99
CA GLY A 520 23.44 7.45 -10.05
C GLY A 520 22.29 6.71 -9.36
N MET A 521 21.13 7.37 -9.22
CA MET A 521 19.98 6.82 -8.50
C MET A 521 19.70 5.35 -8.90
N LEU A 522 19.98 4.40 -7.98
CA LEU A 522 19.67 2.98 -8.19
C LEU A 522 18.17 2.79 -8.31
N ASN A 523 17.76 1.97 -9.25
CA ASN A 523 16.36 1.57 -9.41
C ASN A 523 16.26 0.11 -9.86
N MET A 524 15.05 -0.44 -9.91
CA MET A 524 14.78 -1.83 -10.27
C MET A 524 15.25 -2.25 -11.69
N TYR A 525 15.67 -1.32 -12.52
CA TYR A 525 16.14 -1.57 -13.88
C TYR A 525 17.68 -1.57 -14.02
N HIS A 526 18.40 -1.28 -12.92
CA HIS A 526 19.85 -1.28 -12.96
C HIS A 526 20.38 -2.72 -13.18
N PRO A 527 21.22 -3.00 -14.19
CA PRO A 527 21.63 -4.38 -14.53
C PRO A 527 22.27 -5.12 -13.36
N GLU A 528 23.07 -4.42 -12.55
CA GLU A 528 23.75 -5.00 -11.41
C GLU A 528 22.84 -5.27 -10.23
N VAL A 529 21.81 -4.42 -10.02
CA VAL A 529 20.74 -4.69 -9.07
C VAL A 529 20.05 -5.99 -9.43
N ASN A 530 19.69 -6.18 -10.69
CA ASN A 530 19.08 -7.43 -11.16
C ASN A 530 20.04 -8.63 -10.99
N SER A 531 21.32 -8.47 -11.34
CA SER A 531 22.32 -9.54 -11.19
C SER A 531 22.52 -9.95 -9.72
N LEU A 532 22.52 -9.00 -8.80
CA LEU A 532 22.64 -9.27 -7.36
C LEU A 532 21.39 -9.95 -6.82
N LEU A 533 20.20 -9.51 -7.26
CA LEU A 533 18.94 -10.12 -6.85
C LEU A 533 18.73 -11.50 -7.46
N ASP A 534 19.17 -11.75 -8.69
CA ASP A 534 19.20 -13.10 -9.29
C ASP A 534 20.04 -14.05 -8.45
N LYS A 535 21.21 -13.62 -8.00
CA LYS A 535 22.08 -14.41 -7.11
C LYS A 535 21.42 -14.61 -5.75
N ALA A 536 20.78 -13.58 -5.19
CA ALA A 536 20.07 -13.64 -3.91
C ALA A 536 18.92 -14.65 -3.96
N VAL A 537 18.09 -14.59 -5.00
CA VAL A 537 16.98 -15.55 -5.19
C VAL A 537 17.52 -16.96 -5.43
N ALA A 538 18.58 -17.12 -6.23
CA ALA A 538 19.21 -18.43 -6.46
C ALA A 538 19.78 -19.04 -5.16
N GLU A 539 20.40 -18.24 -4.31
CA GLU A 539 20.90 -18.67 -2.99
C GLU A 539 19.77 -19.15 -2.08
N VAL A 540 18.68 -18.39 -2.04
CA VAL A 540 17.49 -18.76 -1.25
C VAL A 540 16.87 -20.04 -1.82
N ASN A 541 16.71 -20.14 -3.11
CA ASN A 541 16.20 -21.34 -3.80
C ASN A 541 17.02 -22.58 -3.52
N GLY A 542 18.33 -22.43 -3.29
CA GLY A 542 19.22 -23.53 -2.89
C GLY A 542 18.89 -24.14 -1.54
N LYS A 543 18.18 -23.40 -0.67
CA LYS A 543 17.77 -23.81 0.70
C LYS A 543 16.32 -24.29 0.76
N LEU A 544 15.53 -24.05 -0.29
CA LEU A 544 14.10 -24.39 -0.38
C LEU A 544 13.90 -25.75 -1.05
N ASP A 545 12.81 -26.40 -0.67
CA ASP A 545 12.35 -27.60 -1.36
C ASP A 545 12.04 -27.30 -2.86
N PRO A 546 12.22 -28.28 -3.77
CA PRO A 546 12.08 -28.03 -5.20
C PRO A 546 10.76 -27.38 -5.63
N TRP A 547 9.66 -27.62 -4.93
CA TRP A 547 8.34 -27.06 -5.24
C TRP A 547 8.08 -25.69 -4.61
N GLU A 548 8.90 -25.27 -3.64
CA GLU A 548 8.83 -23.96 -2.98
C GLU A 548 9.71 -22.91 -3.66
N ARG A 549 10.55 -23.32 -4.60
CA ARG A 549 11.47 -22.44 -5.32
C ARG A 549 10.75 -21.41 -6.13
N ILE A 550 11.26 -20.20 -6.07
CA ILE A 550 10.78 -19.10 -6.89
C ILE A 550 11.34 -19.23 -8.29
N GLU A 551 10.51 -19.66 -9.23
CA GLU A 551 10.88 -19.85 -10.63
C GLU A 551 10.84 -18.56 -11.46
N ALA A 552 10.05 -17.58 -11.00
CA ALA A 552 9.97 -16.26 -11.61
C ALA A 552 9.72 -15.20 -10.53
N TYR A 553 10.31 -14.03 -10.70
CA TYR A 553 10.01 -12.89 -9.82
C TYR A 553 9.97 -11.58 -10.62
N THR A 554 9.31 -10.59 -10.04
CA THR A 554 9.26 -9.23 -10.57
C THR A 554 9.58 -8.24 -9.46
N LEU A 555 10.39 -7.22 -9.77
CA LEU A 555 10.74 -6.18 -8.82
C LEU A 555 9.63 -5.14 -8.73
N VAL A 556 9.45 -4.62 -7.53
CA VAL A 556 8.52 -3.53 -7.20
C VAL A 556 9.31 -2.41 -6.52
N ASP A 557 9.22 -1.20 -7.04
CA ASP A 557 9.97 -0.04 -6.51
C ASP A 557 9.42 0.45 -5.17
N GLN A 558 8.09 0.40 -5.00
CA GLN A 558 7.43 0.92 -3.80
C GLN A 558 7.27 -0.18 -2.76
N PRO A 559 7.66 0.06 -1.51
CA PRO A 559 7.38 -0.85 -0.42
C PRO A 559 5.89 -1.07 -0.22
N PHE A 560 5.50 -2.32 0.08
CA PHE A 560 4.15 -2.62 0.51
C PHE A 560 3.82 -1.85 1.79
N SER A 561 2.64 -1.24 1.84
CA SER A 561 2.26 -0.36 2.94
C SER A 561 0.90 -0.71 3.55
N ARG A 562 0.68 -0.23 4.79
CA ARG A 562 -0.62 -0.37 5.46
C ARG A 562 -1.64 0.62 4.92
N GLU A 563 -1.20 1.80 4.52
CA GLU A 563 -2.04 2.85 3.95
C GLU A 563 -2.76 2.36 2.69
N ASN A 564 -2.08 1.53 1.90
CA ASN A 564 -2.62 0.90 0.69
C ASN A 564 -3.34 -0.42 0.97
N GLY A 565 -3.41 -0.87 2.23
CA GLY A 565 -4.00 -2.15 2.61
C GLY A 565 -3.16 -3.38 2.21
N GLU A 566 -1.96 -3.20 1.68
CA GLU A 566 -1.06 -4.27 1.22
C GLU A 566 -0.45 -5.06 2.38
N LEU A 567 -0.34 -4.40 3.54
CA LEU A 567 0.06 -5.01 4.80
C LEU A 567 -1.06 -4.91 5.83
N SER A 568 -1.22 -5.95 6.62
CA SER A 568 -2.12 -5.96 7.78
C SER A 568 -1.58 -5.05 8.91
N GLN A 569 -2.39 -4.85 9.95
CA GLN A 569 -1.95 -4.12 11.15
C GLN A 569 -0.74 -4.77 11.85
N SER A 570 -0.58 -6.09 11.70
CA SER A 570 0.57 -6.86 12.18
C SER A 570 1.71 -6.94 11.18
N MET A 571 1.71 -6.13 10.11
CA MET A 571 2.72 -6.08 9.04
C MET A 571 2.82 -7.37 8.21
N LYS A 572 1.80 -8.23 8.25
CA LYS A 572 1.73 -9.41 7.37
C LYS A 572 1.23 -9.01 5.99
N VAL A 573 1.75 -9.68 4.97
CA VAL A 573 1.37 -9.49 3.56
C VAL A 573 -0.11 -9.80 3.34
N ASN A 574 -0.85 -8.86 2.78
CA ASN A 574 -2.22 -9.06 2.32
C ASN A 574 -2.19 -9.42 0.83
N ARG A 575 -2.09 -10.72 0.55
CA ARG A 575 -1.92 -11.25 -0.82
C ARG A 575 -3.06 -10.88 -1.75
N ASN A 576 -4.28 -10.78 -1.25
CA ASN A 576 -5.44 -10.45 -2.09
C ASN A 576 -5.34 -9.03 -2.63
N VAL A 577 -5.04 -8.05 -1.77
CA VAL A 577 -4.85 -6.65 -2.17
C VAL A 577 -3.65 -6.49 -3.11
N ILE A 578 -2.53 -7.15 -2.77
CA ILE A 578 -1.34 -7.12 -3.63
C ILE A 578 -1.63 -7.82 -4.97
N ALA A 579 -2.34 -8.95 -4.96
CA ALA A 579 -2.70 -9.66 -6.18
C ALA A 579 -3.59 -8.84 -7.11
N GLU A 580 -4.52 -8.07 -6.55
CA GLU A 580 -5.37 -7.14 -7.32
C GLU A 580 -4.54 -5.99 -7.90
N ARG A 581 -3.78 -5.31 -7.06
CA ARG A 581 -2.98 -4.13 -7.45
C ARG A 581 -1.88 -4.46 -8.45
N TYR A 582 -1.19 -5.57 -8.26
CA TYR A 582 -0.08 -6.03 -9.10
C TYR A 582 -0.47 -7.19 -10.02
N SER A 583 -1.75 -7.34 -10.33
CA SER A 583 -2.27 -8.45 -11.14
C SER A 583 -1.52 -8.64 -12.46
N VAL A 584 -1.20 -7.56 -13.15
CA VAL A 584 -0.45 -7.57 -14.41
C VAL A 584 0.96 -8.13 -14.21
N HIS A 585 1.66 -7.69 -13.15
CA HIS A 585 3.01 -8.15 -12.81
C HIS A 585 3.00 -9.64 -12.47
N ILE A 586 2.02 -10.07 -11.67
CA ILE A 586 1.87 -11.47 -11.27
C ILE A 586 1.53 -12.34 -12.47
N GLN A 587 0.60 -11.92 -13.32
CA GLN A 587 0.25 -12.66 -14.53
C GLN A 587 1.42 -12.77 -15.50
N ALA A 588 2.24 -11.72 -15.62
CA ALA A 588 3.42 -11.71 -16.49
C ALA A 588 4.49 -12.75 -16.10
N MET A 589 4.50 -13.17 -14.83
CA MET A 589 5.41 -14.21 -14.34
C MET A 589 5.00 -15.63 -14.73
N TYR A 590 3.78 -15.83 -15.26
CA TYR A 590 3.27 -17.15 -15.64
C TYR A 590 2.98 -17.22 -17.13
N PRO A 591 3.13 -18.40 -17.77
CA PRO A 591 2.69 -18.58 -19.15
C PRO A 591 1.18 -18.36 -19.24
N MET A 592 0.75 -17.62 -20.26
CA MET A 592 -0.66 -17.32 -20.48
C MET A 592 -1.45 -18.59 -20.76
N THR A 593 -2.43 -18.91 -19.91
CA THR A 593 -3.41 -19.95 -20.13
C THR A 593 -4.72 -19.29 -20.58
N ILE A 594 -5.10 -19.48 -21.83
CA ILE A 594 -6.42 -19.02 -22.32
C ILE A 594 -7.47 -19.95 -21.72
N ARG A 595 -8.33 -19.44 -20.84
CA ARG A 595 -9.54 -20.14 -20.40
C ARG A 595 -10.63 -19.92 -21.44
N LEU A 596 -11.01 -20.96 -22.12
CA LEU A 596 -12.30 -21.06 -22.79
C LEU A 596 -13.30 -21.50 -21.71
N GLU A 597 -14.30 -20.68 -21.43
CA GLU A 597 -15.38 -21.07 -20.51
C GLU A 597 -16.23 -22.19 -21.10
N ASP A 598 -16.48 -23.20 -20.26
CA ASP A 598 -17.46 -24.30 -20.39
C ASP A 598 -17.34 -25.26 -21.57
N SER A 599 -16.29 -26.05 -21.58
CA SER A 599 -16.39 -27.51 -21.82
C SER A 599 -15.03 -28.15 -21.64
N ALA A 600 -14.97 -29.22 -20.86
CA ALA A 600 -13.83 -30.03 -20.51
C ALA A 600 -12.64 -29.94 -21.48
N VAL A 601 -11.74 -28.97 -21.28
CA VAL A 601 -10.46 -28.89 -21.99
C VAL A 601 -9.35 -28.90 -20.97
N THR A 602 -8.68 -30.02 -20.93
CA THR A 602 -7.36 -30.23 -20.33
C THR A 602 -6.42 -29.10 -20.72
N GLN A 603 -5.60 -28.66 -19.75
CA GLN A 603 -4.48 -27.75 -19.99
C GLN A 603 -3.59 -28.26 -21.13
N VAL A 604 -3.58 -27.54 -22.24
CA VAL A 604 -2.70 -27.84 -23.36
C VAL A 604 -1.69 -26.71 -23.45
N PRO A 605 -0.38 -26.99 -23.40
CA PRO A 605 0.64 -26.00 -23.75
C PRO A 605 0.39 -25.53 -25.19
N LEU A 606 0.37 -24.23 -25.41
CA LEU A 606 0.23 -23.64 -26.74
C LEU A 606 1.54 -23.86 -27.53
N GLU A 607 1.71 -25.09 -28.03
CA GLU A 607 2.73 -25.36 -29.04
C GLU A 607 2.28 -24.74 -30.39
N PRO A 608 3.21 -24.30 -31.23
CA PRO A 608 2.92 -23.66 -32.51
C PRO A 608 1.98 -24.46 -33.42
N GLU A 609 1.97 -25.79 -33.32
CA GLU A 609 1.09 -26.68 -34.08
C GLU A 609 -0.38 -26.60 -33.59
N TYR A 610 -0.61 -26.45 -32.28
CA TYR A 610 -1.96 -26.33 -31.73
C TYR A 610 -2.64 -25.01 -32.09
N LEU A 611 -1.88 -23.93 -32.15
CA LEU A 611 -2.37 -22.64 -32.63
C LEU A 611 -2.67 -22.68 -34.14
N ARG A 612 -1.93 -23.45 -34.93
CA ARG A 612 -2.30 -23.72 -36.31
C ARG A 612 -3.66 -24.43 -36.41
N GLU A 613 -3.88 -25.46 -35.61
CA GLU A 613 -5.18 -26.19 -35.57
C GLU A 613 -6.34 -25.28 -35.09
N LEU A 614 -6.09 -24.36 -34.15
CA LEU A 614 -7.08 -23.37 -33.72
C LEU A 614 -7.34 -22.30 -34.79
N LEU A 615 -6.31 -21.89 -35.53
CA LEU A 615 -6.40 -20.93 -36.61
C LEU A 615 -7.06 -21.52 -37.87
N GLU A 616 -7.06 -22.83 -38.04
CA GLU A 616 -7.78 -23.56 -39.09
C GLU A 616 -9.29 -23.67 -38.78
N LYS A 617 -9.72 -23.45 -37.53
CA LYS A 617 -11.14 -23.29 -37.14
C LYS A 617 -11.58 -21.84 -37.26
N GLN A 618 -11.76 -21.37 -38.46
CA GLN A 618 -12.03 -19.99 -38.88
C GLN A 618 -13.14 -19.29 -38.06
N ASP A 619 -14.14 -20.06 -37.62
CA ASP A 619 -15.32 -19.52 -36.93
C ASP A 619 -15.05 -18.99 -35.52
N ILE A 620 -14.09 -19.55 -34.78
CA ILE A 620 -13.71 -19.12 -33.42
C ILE A 620 -12.82 -17.89 -33.50
N LEU A 621 -11.97 -17.85 -34.48
CA LEU A 621 -11.08 -16.69 -34.72
C LEU A 621 -11.89 -15.46 -35.14
N ASP A 622 -12.90 -15.66 -36.02
CA ASP A 622 -13.77 -14.56 -36.50
C ASP A 622 -14.67 -14.01 -35.39
N ALA A 623 -15.09 -14.83 -34.42
CA ALA A 623 -15.83 -14.38 -33.24
C ALA A 623 -14.92 -13.55 -32.30
N TRP A 624 -13.71 -14.00 -32.04
CA TRP A 624 -12.74 -13.32 -31.18
C TRP A 624 -12.24 -12.01 -31.80
N ILE A 625 -12.02 -11.99 -33.12
CA ILE A 625 -11.63 -10.79 -33.90
C ILE A 625 -12.73 -9.73 -33.86
N LYS A 626 -13.99 -10.12 -33.91
CA LYS A 626 -15.12 -9.16 -33.87
C LYS A 626 -15.29 -8.53 -32.48
N ASP A 627 -15.14 -9.30 -31.42
CA ASP A 627 -15.32 -8.81 -30.04
C ASP A 627 -14.16 -7.94 -29.53
N ALA A 628 -12.94 -8.18 -30.01
CA ALA A 628 -11.76 -7.52 -29.46
C ALA A 628 -11.32 -6.23 -30.17
N GLY A 629 -12.00 -5.80 -31.24
CA GLY A 629 -11.62 -4.58 -31.99
C GLY A 629 -10.27 -4.67 -32.72
N ILE A 630 -9.69 -5.87 -32.85
CA ILE A 630 -8.35 -6.12 -33.38
C ILE A 630 -8.30 -6.63 -34.82
N SER A 631 -9.44 -6.65 -35.49
CA SER A 631 -9.52 -7.14 -36.88
C SER A 631 -8.51 -6.47 -37.81
N PHE A 632 -8.29 -5.17 -37.64
CA PHE A 632 -7.32 -4.44 -38.45
C PHE A 632 -5.87 -4.92 -38.27
N LEU A 633 -5.51 -5.40 -37.08
CA LEU A 633 -4.16 -5.95 -36.81
C LEU A 633 -3.92 -7.27 -37.54
N PHE A 634 -4.96 -8.09 -37.68
CA PHE A 634 -4.90 -9.33 -38.47
C PHE A 634 -4.83 -9.05 -39.96
N GLU A 635 -5.60 -8.07 -40.46
CA GLU A 635 -5.49 -7.62 -41.84
C GLU A 635 -4.09 -7.05 -42.12
N LEU A 636 -3.55 -6.28 -41.18
CA LEU A 636 -2.20 -5.75 -41.26
C LEU A 636 -1.14 -6.86 -41.26
N ALA A 637 -1.29 -7.88 -40.38
CA ALA A 637 -0.40 -9.03 -40.36
C ALA A 637 -0.40 -9.79 -41.68
N ARG A 638 -1.59 -10.03 -42.27
CA ARG A 638 -1.72 -10.66 -43.59
C ARG A 638 -1.07 -9.82 -44.70
N ALA A 639 -1.33 -8.51 -44.72
CA ALA A 639 -0.77 -7.59 -45.71
C ALA A 639 0.75 -7.51 -45.65
N LYS A 640 1.34 -7.64 -44.47
CA LYS A 640 2.79 -7.57 -44.23
C LYS A 640 3.47 -8.93 -44.13
N HIS A 641 2.72 -10.02 -44.36
CA HIS A 641 3.19 -11.39 -44.21
C HIS A 641 3.82 -11.71 -42.85
N ILE A 642 3.25 -11.14 -41.78
CA ILE A 642 3.64 -11.40 -40.40
C ILE A 642 2.82 -12.59 -39.89
N ASP A 643 3.47 -13.52 -39.20
CA ASP A 643 2.79 -14.63 -38.57
C ASP A 643 1.77 -14.12 -37.55
N ILE A 644 0.52 -14.58 -37.67
CA ILE A 644 -0.61 -14.08 -36.87
C ILE A 644 -0.39 -14.35 -35.39
N THR A 645 0.14 -15.51 -35.03
CA THR A 645 0.47 -15.85 -33.65
C THR A 645 1.50 -14.89 -33.06
N SER A 646 2.50 -14.55 -33.86
CA SER A 646 3.53 -13.59 -33.50
C SER A 646 2.96 -12.19 -33.33
N MET A 647 2.02 -11.78 -34.20
CA MET A 647 1.29 -10.50 -34.06
C MET A 647 0.52 -10.43 -32.73
N VAL A 648 -0.16 -11.48 -32.31
CA VAL A 648 -0.86 -11.56 -31.03
C VAL A 648 0.12 -11.37 -29.87
N HIS A 649 1.27 -12.05 -29.87
CA HIS A 649 2.28 -11.92 -28.82
C HIS A 649 2.93 -10.55 -28.79
N ILE A 650 3.11 -9.91 -29.94
CA ILE A 650 3.61 -8.54 -30.05
C ILE A 650 2.59 -7.58 -29.44
N CYS A 651 1.33 -7.66 -29.85
CA CYS A 651 0.25 -6.83 -29.32
C CYS A 651 0.11 -6.96 -27.80
N ASP A 652 0.15 -8.18 -27.31
CA ASP A 652 0.10 -8.51 -25.89
C ASP A 652 1.30 -7.93 -25.10
N THR A 653 2.49 -8.00 -25.68
CA THR A 653 3.70 -7.42 -25.08
C THR A 653 3.62 -5.90 -24.99
N VAL A 654 3.27 -5.21 -26.08
CA VAL A 654 3.20 -3.74 -26.09
C VAL A 654 2.03 -3.21 -25.26
N SER A 655 0.90 -3.92 -25.23
CA SER A 655 -0.25 -3.59 -24.35
C SER A 655 0.13 -3.69 -22.88
N ALA A 656 0.87 -4.74 -22.51
CA ALA A 656 1.35 -4.90 -21.15
C ALA A 656 2.31 -3.76 -20.75
N ILE A 657 3.22 -3.35 -21.64
CA ILE A 657 4.10 -2.20 -21.38
C ILE A 657 3.28 -0.91 -21.21
N ALA A 658 2.28 -0.69 -22.06
CA ALA A 658 1.42 0.48 -21.96
C ALA A 658 0.60 0.52 -20.65
N GLN A 659 0.15 -0.64 -20.15
CA GLN A 659 -0.56 -0.76 -18.89
C GLN A 659 0.33 -0.62 -17.64
N MET A 660 1.60 -0.98 -17.76
CA MET A 660 2.59 -0.89 -16.67
C MET A 660 3.05 0.54 -16.36
N GLN A 661 2.57 1.54 -17.07
CA GLN A 661 2.91 2.93 -16.80
C GLN A 661 2.30 3.38 -15.47
N SER A 662 3.10 3.34 -14.41
CA SER A 662 2.72 3.90 -13.12
C SER A 662 2.93 5.41 -13.08
N GLU A 663 2.21 6.09 -12.19
CA GLU A 663 2.16 7.55 -12.04
C GLU A 663 3.53 8.24 -11.87
N GLU A 664 4.59 7.53 -11.48
CA GLU A 664 5.88 8.15 -11.17
C GLU A 664 6.97 8.02 -12.26
N LYS A 665 6.96 6.98 -13.10
CA LYS A 665 7.95 6.83 -14.20
C LYS A 665 7.39 6.01 -15.36
N PRO A 666 6.86 6.67 -16.37
CA PRO A 666 6.28 6.00 -17.52
C PRO A 666 7.33 5.25 -18.35
N LEU A 667 6.98 4.05 -18.80
CA LEU A 667 7.76 3.27 -19.74
C LEU A 667 7.47 3.72 -21.17
N SER A 668 8.49 3.70 -22.01
CA SER A 668 8.38 3.91 -23.45
C SER A 668 9.17 2.85 -24.19
N THR A 669 8.68 2.41 -25.35
CA THR A 669 9.42 1.47 -26.20
C THR A 669 8.89 1.47 -27.62
N ALA A 670 9.66 0.93 -28.55
CA ALA A 670 9.17 0.63 -29.89
C ALA A 670 9.64 -0.74 -30.37
N LEU A 671 8.75 -1.42 -31.10
CA LEU A 671 9.02 -2.66 -31.80
C LEU A 671 8.82 -2.43 -33.29
N ILE A 672 9.84 -2.74 -34.10
CA ILE A 672 9.81 -2.66 -35.55
C ILE A 672 9.70 -4.09 -36.10
N VAL A 673 8.53 -4.45 -36.60
CA VAL A 673 8.21 -5.80 -37.07
C VAL A 673 8.30 -5.86 -38.59
N GLY A 674 9.30 -6.55 -39.09
CA GLY A 674 9.54 -6.61 -40.53
C GLY A 674 10.68 -7.52 -40.94
N ASP A 675 11.14 -7.38 -42.20
CA ASP A 675 12.31 -8.09 -42.67
C ASP A 675 13.59 -7.52 -42.03
N PRO A 676 14.38 -8.34 -41.31
CA PRO A 676 15.54 -7.85 -40.58
C PRO A 676 16.61 -7.22 -41.50
N SER A 677 16.72 -7.70 -42.77
CA SER A 677 17.69 -7.15 -43.72
C SER A 677 17.29 -5.74 -44.17
N ARG A 678 16.01 -5.53 -44.41
CA ARG A 678 15.47 -4.19 -44.76
C ARG A 678 15.59 -3.20 -43.62
N VAL A 679 15.24 -3.63 -42.40
CA VAL A 679 15.35 -2.78 -41.21
C VAL A 679 16.81 -2.39 -40.97
N SER A 680 17.76 -3.34 -41.05
CA SER A 680 19.21 -3.07 -40.89
C SER A 680 19.80 -2.23 -42.00
N HIS A 681 19.19 -2.22 -43.18
CA HIS A 681 19.63 -1.36 -44.27
C HIS A 681 19.26 0.13 -44.04
N VAL A 682 18.13 0.37 -43.42
CA VAL A 682 17.61 1.74 -43.14
C VAL A 682 18.09 2.28 -41.79
N LEU A 683 18.12 1.44 -40.78
CA LEU A 683 18.49 1.81 -39.42
C LEU A 683 19.83 1.18 -39.02
N PRO A 684 20.77 1.96 -38.50
CA PRO A 684 22.03 1.40 -37.96
C PRO A 684 21.78 0.48 -36.77
N GLU A 685 22.64 -0.51 -36.66
CA GLU A 685 22.67 -1.35 -35.48
C GLU A 685 23.09 -0.55 -34.25
N SER A 686 22.46 -0.84 -33.12
CA SER A 686 22.82 -0.26 -31.83
C SER A 686 24.08 -0.94 -31.26
N GLU A 687 24.79 -0.24 -30.40
CA GLU A 687 25.85 -0.82 -29.56
C GLU A 687 25.27 -1.81 -28.52
N ILE A 688 23.96 -1.71 -28.26
CA ILE A 688 23.23 -2.65 -27.38
C ILE A 688 23.04 -3.95 -28.13
N GLN A 689 23.76 -4.98 -27.73
CA GLN A 689 23.67 -6.32 -28.33
C GLN A 689 22.89 -7.26 -27.43
N LEU A 690 21.88 -7.92 -28.01
CA LEU A 690 21.17 -8.98 -27.32
C LEU A 690 22.06 -10.25 -27.32
N GLN A 691 22.38 -10.75 -26.14
CA GLN A 691 23.18 -11.98 -26.01
C GLN A 691 22.44 -13.25 -26.47
N ARG A 692 21.12 -13.19 -26.55
CA ARG A 692 20.26 -14.30 -26.95
C ARG A 692 19.14 -13.79 -27.85
N TYR A 693 18.93 -14.48 -28.96
CA TYR A 693 17.79 -14.25 -29.87
C TYR A 693 16.74 -15.32 -29.59
N ASP A 694 15.52 -14.89 -29.27
CA ASP A 694 14.41 -15.82 -29.03
C ASP A 694 13.11 -15.19 -29.52
N HIS A 695 12.06 -16.00 -29.57
CA HIS A 695 10.73 -15.54 -29.92
C HIS A 695 10.20 -14.57 -28.85
N ILE A 696 9.48 -13.51 -29.27
CA ILE A 696 8.98 -12.47 -28.39
C ILE A 696 8.16 -13.02 -27.21
N ARG A 697 7.47 -14.13 -27.39
CA ARG A 697 6.78 -14.87 -26.34
C ARG A 697 7.70 -15.24 -25.18
N ARG A 698 8.92 -15.69 -25.46
CA ARG A 698 9.92 -16.06 -24.44
C ARG A 698 10.71 -14.86 -23.96
N MET A 699 10.85 -13.85 -24.81
CA MET A 699 11.57 -12.61 -24.51
C MET A 699 10.66 -11.52 -23.97
N ARG A 700 9.35 -11.76 -23.80
CA ARG A 700 8.38 -10.77 -23.34
C ARG A 700 8.88 -10.03 -22.10
N GLN A 701 9.31 -10.77 -21.09
CA GLN A 701 9.80 -10.18 -19.85
C GLN A 701 11.08 -9.36 -20.06
N VAL A 702 11.98 -9.81 -20.92
CA VAL A 702 13.20 -9.08 -21.28
C VAL A 702 12.84 -7.77 -21.97
N VAL A 703 11.93 -7.80 -22.95
CA VAL A 703 11.48 -6.62 -23.70
C VAL A 703 10.81 -5.62 -22.76
N ILE A 704 9.97 -6.11 -21.85
CA ILE A 704 9.32 -5.28 -20.83
C ILE A 704 10.36 -4.66 -19.87
N THR A 705 11.27 -5.47 -19.37
CA THR A 705 12.30 -5.03 -18.42
C THR A 705 13.24 -3.99 -19.04
N LEU A 706 13.61 -4.19 -20.29
CA LEU A 706 14.51 -3.30 -21.03
C LEU A 706 13.81 -2.16 -21.77
N ALA A 707 12.50 -1.98 -21.60
CA ALA A 707 11.72 -0.94 -22.26
C ALA A 707 12.24 0.49 -21.96
N LYS A 708 12.91 0.71 -20.82
CA LYS A 708 13.56 2.00 -20.52
C LYS A 708 14.89 2.22 -21.27
N LEU A 709 15.57 1.16 -21.63
CA LEU A 709 16.82 1.23 -22.40
C LEU A 709 16.53 1.32 -23.90
N VAL A 710 15.46 0.65 -24.32
CA VAL A 710 14.98 0.67 -25.69
C VAL A 710 13.71 1.51 -25.73
N ASP A 711 13.89 2.80 -25.54
CA ASP A 711 12.88 3.80 -25.22
C ASP A 711 11.92 4.17 -26.38
N GLY A 712 12.10 3.58 -27.54
CA GLY A 712 11.32 3.89 -28.73
C GLY A 712 11.61 5.27 -29.35
N VAL A 713 12.49 6.05 -28.73
CA VAL A 713 12.89 7.39 -29.17
C VAL A 713 14.30 7.41 -29.73
N LEU A 714 15.22 6.73 -29.04
CA LEU A 714 16.60 6.57 -29.43
C LEU A 714 16.89 5.15 -29.96
N PHE A 715 16.16 4.17 -29.42
CA PHE A 715 16.37 2.76 -29.71
C PHE A 715 15.02 2.05 -29.89
N ALA A 716 14.97 1.05 -30.76
CA ALA A 716 13.83 0.16 -30.95
C ALA A 716 14.26 -1.28 -31.16
N TYR A 717 13.41 -2.22 -30.76
CA TYR A 717 13.60 -3.64 -31.04
C TYR A 717 13.26 -3.97 -32.48
N GLY A 718 14.16 -4.64 -33.18
CA GLY A 718 13.90 -5.28 -34.48
C GLY A 718 13.35 -6.68 -34.26
N VAL A 719 12.14 -6.92 -34.73
CA VAL A 719 11.43 -8.20 -34.63
C VAL A 719 11.18 -8.71 -36.06
N ASP A 720 11.48 -9.98 -36.31
CA ASP A 720 11.23 -10.55 -37.64
C ASP A 720 9.74 -10.94 -37.81
N LYS A 721 9.35 -11.29 -38.99
CA LYS A 721 7.98 -11.67 -39.36
C LYS A 721 7.45 -12.92 -38.62
N HIS A 722 8.34 -13.71 -38.03
CA HIS A 722 8.03 -14.89 -37.22
C HIS A 722 8.10 -14.59 -35.69
N GLY A 723 8.18 -13.32 -35.30
CA GLY A 723 8.16 -12.89 -33.92
C GLY A 723 9.47 -13.08 -33.15
N TYR A 724 10.59 -13.36 -33.79
CA TYR A 724 11.88 -13.43 -33.10
C TYR A 724 12.48 -12.05 -32.98
N VAL A 725 12.81 -11.67 -31.76
CA VAL A 725 13.56 -10.44 -31.47
C VAL A 725 15.00 -10.67 -31.89
N ARG A 726 15.44 -9.91 -32.90
CA ARG A 726 16.74 -10.13 -33.55
C ARG A 726 17.80 -9.16 -33.09
N LYS A 727 17.46 -7.87 -33.03
CA LYS A 727 18.41 -6.79 -32.77
C LYS A 727 17.76 -5.63 -32.07
N VAL A 728 18.58 -4.73 -31.54
CA VAL A 728 18.20 -3.38 -31.16
C VAL A 728 18.79 -2.42 -32.20
N HIS A 729 17.94 -1.58 -32.75
CA HIS A 729 18.31 -0.57 -33.74
C HIS A 729 18.36 0.81 -33.12
N LYS A 730 19.34 1.61 -33.52
CA LYS A 730 19.40 3.03 -33.19
C LYS A 730 18.47 3.79 -34.15
N LEU A 731 17.57 4.59 -33.62
CA LEU A 731 16.65 5.37 -34.41
C LEU A 731 17.33 6.63 -34.94
N ASP A 732 17.24 6.87 -36.27
CA ASP A 732 17.83 8.05 -36.91
C ASP A 732 16.79 9.18 -36.92
N ARG A 733 16.98 10.17 -36.06
CA ARG A 733 16.09 11.35 -35.93
C ARG A 733 15.97 12.21 -37.19
N ARG A 734 16.76 11.96 -38.23
CA ARG A 734 16.68 12.66 -39.51
C ARG A 734 15.66 12.05 -40.47
N LEU A 735 15.07 10.91 -40.08
CA LEU A 735 14.01 10.28 -40.87
C LEU A 735 12.66 10.90 -40.51
N ASP A 736 12.26 11.95 -41.25
CA ASP A 736 10.95 12.57 -41.12
C ASP A 736 10.03 12.21 -42.29
N HIS A 737 8.75 12.05 -42.02
CA HIS A 737 7.73 11.83 -43.04
C HIS A 737 7.10 13.16 -43.43
N PRO A 738 7.20 13.58 -44.69
CA PRO A 738 6.78 14.93 -45.13
C PRO A 738 5.27 15.18 -45.09
N ALA A 739 4.44 14.15 -44.96
CA ALA A 739 2.98 14.25 -45.13
C ALA A 739 2.17 14.41 -43.84
N SER A 740 2.79 14.34 -42.66
CA SER A 740 2.04 14.26 -41.39
C SER A 740 2.33 15.47 -40.51
N PHE A 741 1.64 16.58 -40.81
CA PHE A 741 1.75 17.79 -39.99
C PHE A 741 0.95 17.74 -38.68
N LEU A 742 0.10 16.73 -38.50
CA LEU A 742 -0.64 16.45 -37.26
C LEU A 742 0.15 15.60 -36.27
N LEU A 743 1.04 14.78 -36.77
CA LEU A 743 1.87 13.95 -35.93
C LEU A 743 3.06 14.79 -35.45
N GLY A 744 3.29 14.88 -34.15
CA GLY A 744 4.49 15.51 -33.59
C GLY A 744 5.76 14.87 -34.17
N PRO A 745 6.94 15.50 -33.99
CA PRO A 745 8.19 15.02 -34.60
C PRO A 745 8.47 13.53 -34.30
N GLN A 746 8.03 13.04 -33.17
CA GLN A 746 8.24 11.66 -32.73
C GLN A 746 7.40 10.65 -33.52
N PHE A 747 6.13 10.96 -33.80
CA PHE A 747 5.24 10.11 -34.60
C PHE A 747 5.59 10.17 -36.10
N SER A 748 5.97 11.32 -36.59
CA SER A 748 6.48 11.50 -37.98
C SER A 748 7.67 10.58 -38.25
N HIS A 749 8.55 10.44 -37.26
CA HIS A 749 9.69 9.57 -37.31
C HIS A 749 9.31 8.08 -37.41
N HIS A 750 8.39 7.59 -36.57
CA HIS A 750 7.90 6.20 -36.58
C HIS A 750 7.13 5.89 -37.88
N ALA A 751 6.36 6.83 -38.37
CA ALA A 751 5.70 6.72 -39.67
C ALA A 751 6.73 6.57 -40.78
N ALA A 752 7.78 7.41 -40.83
CA ALA A 752 8.86 7.30 -41.80
C ALA A 752 9.60 5.97 -41.75
N ILE A 753 9.84 5.44 -40.54
CA ILE A 753 10.45 4.10 -40.36
C ILE A 753 9.54 3.04 -40.96
N SER A 754 8.23 3.07 -40.63
CA SER A 754 7.29 2.07 -41.13
C SER A 754 7.23 2.01 -42.66
N GLU A 755 7.35 3.15 -43.35
CA GLU A 755 7.39 3.23 -44.81
C GLU A 755 8.72 2.73 -45.38
N LYS A 756 9.85 3.30 -44.92
CA LYS A 756 11.17 3.00 -45.47
C LYS A 756 11.64 1.56 -45.22
N CYS A 757 11.25 1.01 -44.06
CA CYS A 757 11.57 -0.37 -43.71
C CYS A 757 10.56 -1.38 -44.24
N ASP A 758 9.43 -0.94 -44.81
CA ASP A 758 8.26 -1.76 -45.13
C ASP A 758 7.86 -2.65 -43.93
N ALA A 759 7.75 -2.00 -42.76
CA ALA A 759 7.56 -2.66 -41.48
C ALA A 759 6.31 -2.16 -40.75
N VAL A 760 5.86 -2.89 -39.74
CA VAL A 760 4.89 -2.40 -38.77
C VAL A 760 5.66 -1.90 -37.55
N VAL A 761 5.39 -0.67 -37.12
CA VAL A 761 6.02 -0.08 -35.96
C VAL A 761 5.00 0.06 -34.85
N PHE A 762 5.22 -0.61 -33.74
CA PHE A 762 4.47 -0.44 -32.51
C PHE A 762 5.26 0.50 -31.60
N PHE A 763 4.65 1.56 -31.16
CA PHE A 763 5.26 2.56 -30.29
C PHE A 763 4.42 2.81 -29.05
N VAL A 764 5.03 2.68 -27.89
CA VAL A 764 4.48 3.05 -26.59
C VAL A 764 5.11 4.38 -26.18
N PRO A 765 4.39 5.50 -26.23
CA PRO A 765 4.93 6.83 -25.88
C PRO A 765 5.12 6.96 -24.36
N ILE A 766 6.03 7.84 -23.96
CA ILE A 766 6.28 8.17 -22.55
C ILE A 766 5.01 8.76 -21.93
N GLY A 767 4.51 8.17 -20.86
CA GLY A 767 3.36 8.68 -20.10
C GLY A 767 1.99 8.36 -20.67
N GLY A 768 1.91 7.78 -21.87
CA GLY A 768 0.62 7.38 -22.44
C GLY A 768 0.28 5.92 -22.11
N ARG A 769 -0.86 5.65 -21.51
CA ARG A 769 -1.42 4.27 -21.41
C ARG A 769 -1.90 3.80 -22.79
N GLN A 770 -1.11 4.02 -23.81
CA GLN A 770 -1.47 3.86 -25.21
C GLN A 770 -0.36 3.17 -25.99
N VAL A 771 -0.74 2.45 -27.03
CA VAL A 771 0.18 1.99 -28.08
C VAL A 771 -0.25 2.64 -29.39
N ARG A 772 0.69 3.12 -30.19
CA ARG A 772 0.47 3.60 -31.54
C ARG A 772 1.03 2.61 -32.54
N VAL A 773 0.30 2.34 -33.61
CA VAL A 773 0.69 1.39 -34.67
C VAL A 773 0.84 2.13 -35.98
N PHE A 774 2.03 2.05 -36.57
CA PHE A 774 2.36 2.68 -37.83
C PHE A 774 2.64 1.64 -38.93
N ALA A 775 2.12 1.84 -40.09
CA ALA A 775 2.42 1.05 -41.28
C ALA A 775 2.29 1.93 -42.54
N ASN A 776 3.13 1.67 -43.54
CA ASN A 776 3.12 2.39 -44.81
C ASN A 776 3.17 3.94 -44.66
N GLY A 777 3.90 4.45 -43.69
CA GLY A 777 3.98 5.88 -43.45
C GLY A 777 2.79 6.50 -42.71
N GLN A 778 1.83 5.71 -42.25
CA GLN A 778 0.59 6.18 -41.63
C GLN A 778 0.37 5.59 -40.25
N LEU A 779 -0.33 6.31 -39.38
CA LEU A 779 -0.91 5.77 -38.15
C LEU A 779 -2.13 4.93 -38.54
N VAL A 780 -2.11 3.65 -38.23
CA VAL A 780 -3.15 2.70 -38.64
C VAL A 780 -3.99 2.17 -37.47
N GLY A 781 -3.52 2.37 -36.27
CA GLY A 781 -4.27 1.96 -35.07
C GLY A 781 -3.64 2.38 -33.76
N ARG A 782 -4.44 2.24 -32.71
CA ARG A 782 -4.01 2.51 -31.33
C ARG A 782 -4.62 1.51 -30.35
N TYR A 783 -3.94 1.34 -29.22
CA TYR A 783 -4.47 0.70 -28.02
C TYR A 783 -4.63 1.76 -26.95
N THR A 784 -5.80 1.82 -26.33
CA THR A 784 -6.08 2.71 -25.18
C THR A 784 -7.23 2.14 -24.36
N ASP A 785 -7.22 2.36 -23.03
CA ASP A 785 -8.28 1.92 -22.10
C ASP A 785 -8.64 0.43 -22.23
N GLY A 786 -7.64 -0.42 -22.46
CA GLY A 786 -7.81 -1.86 -22.56
C GLY A 786 -8.21 -2.38 -23.96
N ASN A 787 -8.50 -1.51 -24.93
CA ASN A 787 -9.01 -1.88 -26.25
C ASN A 787 -8.14 -1.40 -27.41
N TRP A 788 -8.18 -2.15 -28.51
CA TRP A 788 -7.56 -1.79 -29.78
C TRP A 788 -8.55 -1.09 -30.69
N TYR A 789 -8.11 -0.05 -31.38
CA TYR A 789 -8.90 0.73 -32.31
C TYR A 789 -8.13 0.89 -33.62
N SER A 790 -8.83 0.76 -34.74
CA SER A 790 -8.32 1.15 -36.04
C SER A 790 -8.31 2.68 -36.15
N GLU A 791 -7.24 3.25 -36.65
CA GLU A 791 -7.12 4.69 -36.94
C GLU A 791 -6.60 4.90 -38.34
N SER A 792 -6.98 6.05 -38.93
CA SER A 792 -6.49 6.46 -40.24
C SER A 792 -6.08 7.93 -40.17
N THR A 793 -4.80 8.20 -40.38
CA THR A 793 -4.29 9.58 -40.46
C THR A 793 -5.09 10.45 -41.42
N PRO A 794 -5.43 10.02 -42.67
CA PRO A 794 -6.28 10.78 -43.58
C PRO A 794 -7.67 11.12 -43.01
N TYR A 795 -8.30 10.17 -42.28
CA TYR A 795 -9.60 10.40 -41.65
C TYR A 795 -9.53 11.44 -40.54
N LEU A 796 -8.45 11.43 -39.77
CA LEU A 796 -8.21 12.38 -38.70
C LEU A 796 -7.98 13.78 -39.27
N GLU A 797 -7.17 13.92 -40.32
CA GLU A 797 -6.91 15.15 -41.03
C GLU A 797 -8.19 15.75 -41.65
N GLU A 798 -9.02 14.90 -42.26
CA GLU A 798 -10.31 15.30 -42.81
C GLU A 798 -11.28 15.77 -41.70
N SER A 799 -11.29 15.06 -40.57
CA SER A 799 -12.12 15.44 -39.42
C SER A 799 -11.71 16.77 -38.81
N ILE A 800 -10.41 17.05 -38.73
CA ILE A 800 -9.89 18.33 -38.25
C ILE A 800 -10.16 19.44 -39.26
N ALA A 801 -10.01 19.18 -40.56
CA ALA A 801 -10.34 20.16 -41.60
C ALA A 801 -11.82 20.53 -41.56
N ARG A 802 -12.71 19.56 -41.41
CA ARG A 802 -14.15 19.78 -41.25
C ARG A 802 -14.49 20.59 -40.00
N LEU A 803 -13.86 20.26 -38.87
CA LEU A 803 -14.03 21.01 -37.63
C LEU A 803 -13.54 22.47 -37.76
N ALA A 804 -12.42 22.70 -38.44
CA ALA A 804 -11.90 24.04 -38.69
C ALA A 804 -12.88 24.87 -39.55
N GLU A 805 -13.47 24.26 -40.56
CA GLU A 805 -14.48 24.90 -41.42
C GLU A 805 -15.77 25.21 -40.64
N GLU A 806 -16.32 24.22 -39.87
CA GLU A 806 -17.52 24.39 -39.06
C GLU A 806 -17.37 25.51 -38.02
N LYS A 807 -16.19 25.60 -37.39
CA LYS A 807 -15.89 26.59 -36.35
C LYS A 807 -15.32 27.92 -36.90
N LYS A 808 -15.11 28.01 -38.20
CA LYS A 808 -14.47 29.16 -38.86
C LYS A 808 -13.10 29.50 -38.26
N ILE A 809 -12.35 28.47 -37.90
CA ILE A 809 -11.00 28.59 -37.38
C ILE A 809 -10.03 28.34 -38.54
N ASP A 810 -8.98 29.15 -38.65
CA ASP A 810 -7.92 28.87 -39.63
C ASP A 810 -7.32 27.46 -39.43
N LEU A 811 -7.34 26.65 -40.47
CA LEU A 811 -6.88 25.26 -40.40
C LEU A 811 -5.43 25.16 -39.95
N LYS A 812 -4.55 26.09 -40.38
CA LYS A 812 -3.14 26.09 -39.96
C LYS A 812 -3.01 26.39 -38.48
N LEU A 813 -3.84 27.29 -37.95
CA LEU A 813 -3.88 27.61 -36.55
C LEU A 813 -4.35 26.41 -35.71
N LEU A 814 -5.48 25.81 -36.09
CA LEU A 814 -6.02 24.64 -35.39
C LEU A 814 -5.02 23.49 -35.39
N THR A 815 -4.43 23.19 -36.54
CA THR A 815 -3.42 22.14 -36.68
C THR A 815 -2.19 22.42 -35.84
N ARG A 816 -1.73 23.66 -35.78
CA ARG A 816 -0.60 24.04 -34.95
C ARG A 816 -0.87 23.88 -33.46
N VAL A 817 -2.05 24.32 -33.02
CA VAL A 817 -2.45 24.16 -31.60
C VAL A 817 -2.58 22.70 -31.24
N LEU A 818 -3.15 21.88 -32.11
CA LEU A 818 -3.24 20.41 -31.86
C LEU A 818 -1.85 19.78 -31.83
N ARG A 819 -0.92 20.17 -32.70
CA ARG A 819 0.46 19.69 -32.64
C ARG A 819 1.14 20.05 -31.32
N CYS A 820 0.95 21.28 -30.82
CA CYS A 820 1.44 21.64 -29.48
C CYS A 820 0.76 20.81 -28.37
N ALA A 821 -0.55 20.56 -28.48
CA ALA A 821 -1.27 19.72 -27.55
C ALA A 821 -0.75 18.26 -27.55
N PHE A 822 -0.44 17.71 -28.73
CA PHE A 822 0.20 16.38 -28.82
C PHE A 822 1.58 16.35 -28.14
N GLN A 823 2.41 17.36 -28.38
CA GLN A 823 3.72 17.44 -27.73
C GLN A 823 3.58 17.59 -26.21
N MET A 824 2.60 18.35 -25.73
CA MET A 824 2.33 18.46 -24.29
C MET A 824 1.87 17.15 -23.69
N SER A 825 1.03 16.39 -24.39
CA SER A 825 0.59 15.06 -23.98
C SER A 825 1.78 14.09 -23.86
N GLU A 826 2.72 14.13 -24.81
CA GLU A 826 3.96 13.35 -24.78
C GLU A 826 4.88 13.71 -23.60
N GLU A 827 4.91 15.00 -23.22
CA GLU A 827 5.71 15.51 -22.10
C GLU A 827 4.97 15.41 -20.75
N ASN A 828 3.79 14.77 -20.69
CA ASN A 828 2.91 14.66 -19.51
C ASN A 828 2.50 16.03 -18.94
N LEU A 829 2.34 17.00 -19.78
CA LEU A 829 1.93 18.35 -19.41
C LEU A 829 0.42 18.51 -19.55
N GLY A 830 -0.27 18.79 -18.47
CA GLY A 830 -1.71 19.05 -18.51
C GLY A 830 -2.01 20.50 -18.93
N ALA A 831 -3.02 20.71 -19.80
CA ALA A 831 -3.43 22.05 -20.23
C ALA A 831 -4.93 22.15 -20.54
N ILE A 832 -5.43 23.39 -20.56
CA ILE A 832 -6.70 23.79 -21.18
C ILE A 832 -6.38 24.86 -22.19
N ILE A 833 -6.78 24.69 -23.45
CA ILE A 833 -6.63 25.67 -24.51
C ILE A 833 -8.02 25.95 -25.06
N LEU A 834 -8.41 27.23 -25.08
CA LEU A 834 -9.69 27.70 -25.61
C LEU A 834 -9.46 28.51 -26.88
N LEU A 835 -10.10 28.11 -27.97
CA LEU A 835 -10.07 28.80 -29.27
C LEU A 835 -11.44 29.39 -29.56
N GLY A 836 -11.53 30.69 -29.67
CA GLY A 836 -12.79 31.37 -29.94
C GLY A 836 -12.67 32.89 -29.80
N ASP A 837 -13.81 33.56 -29.61
CA ASP A 837 -13.85 34.98 -29.30
C ASP A 837 -13.34 35.23 -27.88
N SER A 838 -12.18 35.86 -27.77
CA SER A 838 -11.54 36.10 -26.48
C SER A 838 -12.34 37.01 -25.56
N GLU A 839 -13.12 37.96 -26.08
CA GLU A 839 -13.94 38.83 -25.24
C GLU A 839 -15.10 38.05 -24.58
N VAL A 840 -15.69 37.13 -25.33
CA VAL A 840 -16.77 36.26 -24.80
C VAL A 840 -16.23 35.31 -23.73
N ILE A 841 -15.05 34.72 -23.98
CA ILE A 841 -14.42 33.80 -23.04
C ILE A 841 -14.01 34.52 -21.73
N LEU A 842 -13.39 35.71 -21.85
CA LEU A 842 -12.90 36.48 -20.70
C LEU A 842 -14.02 37.03 -19.84
N LYS A 843 -15.20 37.33 -20.38
CA LYS A 843 -16.39 37.75 -19.59
C LYS A 843 -16.89 36.65 -18.63
N ARG A 844 -16.55 35.40 -18.89
CA ARG A 844 -16.93 34.21 -18.12
C ARG A 844 -15.76 33.60 -17.30
N SER A 845 -14.72 34.40 -17.15
CA SER A 845 -13.55 34.07 -16.37
C SER A 845 -13.49 34.95 -15.10
N ASP A 846 -12.55 34.72 -14.21
CA ASP A 846 -12.40 35.43 -12.94
C ASP A 846 -12.32 36.97 -13.12
N PRO A 847 -12.75 37.76 -12.08
CA PRO A 847 -13.02 39.18 -12.22
C PRO A 847 -11.82 40.04 -12.63
N PRO A 848 -12.06 41.30 -13.06
CA PRO A 848 -11.20 42.14 -13.90
C PRO A 848 -9.75 42.37 -13.47
N GLY A 849 -9.37 42.07 -12.25
CA GLY A 849 -8.01 42.26 -11.75
C GLY A 849 -7.01 41.23 -12.30
N ILE A 850 -7.46 39.99 -12.59
CA ILE A 850 -6.62 38.93 -13.19
C ILE A 850 -6.74 38.91 -14.69
N ALA A 851 -7.91 39.26 -15.23
CA ALA A 851 -8.10 39.50 -16.66
C ALA A 851 -7.24 40.65 -17.18
N ALA A 852 -6.89 41.64 -16.36
CA ALA A 852 -5.95 42.69 -16.71
C ALA A 852 -4.51 42.15 -16.92
N PHE A 853 -4.11 41.11 -16.25
CA PHE A 853 -2.85 40.41 -16.50
C PHE A 853 -2.87 39.64 -17.84
N ALA A 854 -4.00 39.01 -18.16
CA ALA A 854 -4.19 38.32 -19.44
C ALA A 854 -4.16 39.29 -20.63
N THR A 855 -4.67 40.51 -20.49
CA THR A 855 -4.64 41.55 -21.52
C THR A 855 -3.27 42.18 -21.76
N LEU A 856 -2.32 42.05 -20.81
CA LEU A 856 -0.95 42.51 -20.99
C LEU A 856 -0.08 41.58 -21.85
N LEU A 857 -0.51 40.34 -22.11
CA LEU A 857 0.21 39.34 -22.91
C LEU A 857 -0.49 39.09 -24.26
N SER A 858 -0.77 40.13 -25.03
CA SER A 858 -1.33 39.97 -26.37
C SER A 858 -0.18 39.89 -27.40
N ALA A 859 -0.12 38.78 -28.12
CA ALA A 859 0.87 38.57 -29.18
C ALA A 859 0.24 37.89 -30.39
N PRO A 860 0.62 38.30 -31.65
CA PRO A 860 0.24 37.54 -32.82
C PRO A 860 0.74 36.11 -32.74
N ILE A 861 -0.17 35.12 -32.80
CA ILE A 861 0.19 33.73 -32.63
C ILE A 861 1.17 33.23 -33.68
N GLU A 862 1.15 33.83 -34.88
CA GLU A 862 2.09 33.51 -35.95
C GLU A 862 3.55 33.84 -35.60
N LYS A 863 3.79 34.80 -34.70
CA LYS A 863 5.12 35.22 -34.28
C LYS A 863 5.64 34.43 -33.10
N MET A 864 4.81 33.63 -32.43
CA MET A 864 5.21 32.78 -31.32
C MET A 864 5.79 31.46 -31.84
N SER A 865 6.81 30.96 -31.24
CA SER A 865 7.27 29.59 -31.46
C SER A 865 6.34 28.57 -30.79
N ASP A 866 6.36 27.31 -31.25
CA ASP A 866 5.58 26.23 -30.63
C ASP A 866 6.01 26.01 -29.19
N ARG A 867 7.31 26.17 -28.89
CA ARG A 867 7.84 26.05 -27.51
C ARG A 867 7.32 27.14 -26.57
N GLU A 868 7.16 28.36 -27.06
CA GLU A 868 6.56 29.46 -26.30
C GLU A 868 5.08 29.18 -26.02
N LEU A 869 4.33 28.71 -27.03
CA LEU A 869 2.93 28.33 -26.85
C LEU A 869 2.76 27.22 -25.81
N ILE A 870 3.60 26.17 -25.86
CA ILE A 870 3.62 25.10 -24.87
C ILE A 870 3.96 25.62 -23.48
N ASN A 871 4.96 26.48 -23.35
CA ASN A 871 5.37 27.06 -22.09
C ASN A 871 4.28 27.90 -21.41
N PHE A 872 3.45 28.55 -22.17
CA PHE A 872 2.28 29.29 -21.69
C PHE A 872 1.13 28.34 -21.38
N ALA A 873 0.86 27.37 -22.25
CA ALA A 873 -0.27 26.46 -22.08
C ALA A 873 -0.14 25.49 -20.91
N LYS A 874 1.08 25.13 -20.52
CA LYS A 874 1.35 24.23 -19.37
C LYS A 874 1.15 24.87 -17.98
N GLN A 875 0.92 26.19 -17.92
CA GLN A 875 0.66 26.87 -16.66
C GLN A 875 -0.72 26.53 -16.10
N ASP A 876 -0.89 26.64 -14.78
CA ASP A 876 -2.19 26.43 -14.17
C ASP A 876 -3.23 27.44 -14.65
N GLY A 877 -4.39 26.95 -15.12
CA GLY A 877 -5.43 27.74 -15.73
C GLY A 877 -5.57 27.45 -17.22
N ALA A 878 -6.39 28.25 -17.89
CA ALA A 878 -6.62 28.12 -19.32
C ALA A 878 -5.78 29.10 -20.15
N THR A 879 -5.40 28.67 -21.35
CA THR A 879 -4.80 29.49 -22.37
C THR A 879 -5.87 29.89 -23.37
N ILE A 880 -5.97 31.18 -23.71
CA ILE A 880 -6.98 31.75 -24.62
C ILE A 880 -6.32 32.22 -25.91
N ILE A 881 -6.84 31.71 -27.01
CA ILE A 881 -6.44 32.10 -28.39
C ILE A 881 -7.65 32.67 -29.09
N ASP A 882 -7.55 33.94 -29.47
CA ASP A 882 -8.58 34.64 -30.27
C ASP A 882 -8.48 34.19 -31.73
N THR A 883 -9.50 33.47 -32.16
CA THR A 883 -9.53 32.94 -33.55
C THR A 883 -9.94 34.00 -34.59
N ASN A 884 -10.61 35.06 -34.16
CA ASN A 884 -11.04 36.15 -35.04
C ASN A 884 -9.87 37.09 -35.41
N GLN A 885 -8.96 37.30 -34.47
CA GLN A 885 -7.84 38.24 -34.59
C GLN A 885 -6.48 37.54 -34.77
N GLY A 886 -6.42 36.19 -34.62
CA GLY A 886 -5.16 35.43 -34.69
C GLY A 886 -4.20 35.78 -33.53
N LEU A 887 -4.74 36.13 -32.37
CA LEU A 887 -3.96 36.60 -31.24
C LEU A 887 -3.97 35.60 -30.09
N PHE A 888 -2.81 35.36 -29.52
CA PHE A 888 -2.71 34.81 -28.16
C PHE A 888 -3.14 35.91 -27.18
N ARG A 889 -4.13 35.62 -26.33
CA ARG A 889 -4.76 36.59 -25.44
C ARG A 889 -4.48 36.39 -23.95
N GLY A 890 -3.88 35.27 -23.57
CA GLY A 890 -3.47 35.05 -22.22
C GLY A 890 -3.36 33.59 -21.83
N CYS A 891 -2.70 33.38 -20.72
CA CYS A 891 -2.57 32.09 -20.02
C CYS A 891 -2.92 32.28 -18.54
N MET A 892 -3.00 31.18 -17.78
CA MET A 892 -3.35 31.19 -16.34
C MET A 892 -4.74 31.74 -16.03
N VAL A 893 -5.65 31.65 -16.98
CA VAL A 893 -7.01 32.19 -16.83
C VAL A 893 -7.85 31.18 -16.05
N LEU A 894 -8.41 31.62 -14.92
CA LEU A 894 -9.31 30.78 -14.11
C LEU A 894 -10.72 30.83 -14.72
N LEU A 895 -11.20 29.70 -15.21
CA LEU A 895 -12.52 29.55 -15.81
C LEU A 895 -13.60 29.46 -14.74
N ARG A 896 -14.70 30.19 -14.91
CA ARG A 896 -15.87 30.14 -14.02
C ARG A 896 -17.15 29.86 -14.81
N PRO A 897 -17.32 28.66 -15.33
CA PRO A 897 -18.57 28.26 -15.93
C PRO A 897 -19.68 28.18 -14.85
N GLU A 898 -20.91 28.46 -15.27
CA GLU A 898 -22.07 28.35 -14.39
C GLU A 898 -22.22 26.90 -13.89
N ALA A 899 -22.57 26.73 -12.59
CA ALA A 899 -22.66 25.41 -11.97
C ALA A 899 -23.66 24.50 -12.69
N ASN A 900 -24.77 25.09 -13.19
CA ASN A 900 -25.88 24.37 -13.82
C ASN A 900 -25.69 24.10 -15.32
N THR A 901 -24.60 24.54 -15.93
CA THR A 901 -24.33 24.28 -17.35
C THR A 901 -24.16 22.79 -17.60
N LYS A 902 -25.06 22.25 -18.43
CA LYS A 902 -25.00 20.84 -18.84
C LYS A 902 -23.85 20.64 -19.82
N ALA A 903 -22.98 19.71 -19.53
CA ALA A 903 -21.88 19.30 -20.40
C ALA A 903 -21.64 17.80 -20.30
N ASP A 904 -21.35 17.16 -21.41
CA ASP A 904 -20.95 15.75 -21.46
C ASP A 904 -19.44 15.64 -21.33
N VAL A 905 -18.98 15.35 -20.13
CA VAL A 905 -17.56 15.28 -19.80
C VAL A 905 -17.01 13.86 -19.96
N GLY A 906 -17.88 12.85 -19.93
CA GLY A 906 -17.50 11.45 -19.88
C GLY A 906 -17.17 10.96 -18.46
N ILE A 907 -17.24 9.64 -18.25
CA ILE A 907 -17.01 9.00 -16.94
C ILE A 907 -15.52 9.10 -16.56
N GLY A 908 -15.22 9.43 -15.31
CA GLY A 908 -13.86 9.45 -14.76
C GLY A 908 -13.00 10.65 -15.13
N LYS A 909 -13.55 11.70 -15.74
CA LYS A 909 -12.82 12.92 -16.13
C LYS A 909 -12.81 13.96 -15.00
N GLY A 910 -11.63 14.54 -14.74
CA GLY A 910 -11.41 15.51 -13.67
C GLY A 910 -11.93 16.93 -13.91
N ALA A 911 -11.65 17.84 -12.98
CA ALA A 911 -12.11 19.23 -12.99
C ALA A 911 -11.74 20.02 -14.27
N ARG A 912 -10.56 19.79 -14.87
CA ARG A 912 -10.12 20.42 -16.12
C ARG A 912 -11.07 20.14 -17.27
N HIS A 913 -11.45 18.87 -17.45
CA HIS A 913 -12.38 18.45 -18.49
C HIS A 913 -13.77 19.03 -18.28
N SER A 914 -14.23 19.05 -17.02
CA SER A 914 -15.53 19.65 -16.68
C SER A 914 -15.57 21.16 -16.97
N SER A 915 -14.54 21.90 -16.59
CA SER A 915 -14.46 23.35 -16.86
C SER A 915 -14.36 23.65 -18.35
N ALA A 916 -13.54 22.91 -19.09
CA ALA A 916 -13.38 23.07 -20.53
C ALA A 916 -14.69 22.78 -21.29
N ALA A 917 -15.35 21.65 -20.98
CA ALA A 917 -16.62 21.29 -21.61
C ALA A 917 -17.72 22.31 -21.34
N LYS A 918 -17.87 22.78 -20.12
CA LYS A 918 -18.85 23.84 -19.77
C LYS A 918 -18.54 25.16 -20.48
N MET A 919 -17.27 25.57 -20.51
CA MET A 919 -16.87 26.79 -21.23
C MET A 919 -17.11 26.70 -22.74
N SER A 920 -16.93 25.52 -23.34
CA SER A 920 -17.25 25.32 -24.77
C SER A 920 -18.74 25.56 -25.06
N ALA A 921 -19.62 25.22 -24.13
CA ALA A 921 -21.07 25.50 -24.27
C ALA A 921 -21.40 26.96 -24.06
N GLU A 922 -20.83 27.61 -23.06
CA GLU A 922 -21.19 28.96 -22.65
C GLU A 922 -20.58 30.07 -23.52
N ALA A 923 -19.33 29.86 -23.95
CA ALA A 923 -18.60 30.81 -24.76
C ALA A 923 -18.60 30.48 -26.28
N MET A 924 -19.28 29.40 -26.66
CA MET A 924 -19.29 28.87 -28.03
C MET A 924 -17.89 28.76 -28.66
N CYS A 925 -16.94 28.33 -27.84
CA CYS A 925 -15.54 28.14 -28.22
C CYS A 925 -15.20 26.66 -28.39
N LEU A 926 -14.14 26.36 -29.13
CA LEU A 926 -13.54 25.03 -29.13
C LEU A 926 -12.60 24.93 -27.93
N ALA A 927 -12.86 23.97 -27.04
CA ALA A 927 -12.02 23.74 -25.88
C ALA A 927 -11.21 22.46 -26.07
N ILE A 928 -9.90 22.55 -25.88
CA ILE A 928 -8.95 21.44 -25.96
C ILE A 928 -8.38 21.22 -24.57
N THR A 929 -8.51 20.00 -24.06
CA THR A 929 -7.85 19.59 -22.82
C THR A 929 -6.74 18.61 -23.13
N VAL A 930 -5.60 18.81 -22.50
CA VAL A 930 -4.48 17.86 -22.47
C VAL A 930 -4.43 17.30 -21.06
N SER A 931 -4.58 16.00 -20.93
CA SER A 931 -4.49 15.31 -19.64
C SER A 931 -3.03 14.98 -19.33
N GLN A 932 -2.65 15.05 -18.04
CA GLN A 932 -1.33 14.57 -17.61
C GLN A 932 -1.19 13.05 -17.82
N ASP A 933 -2.31 12.33 -17.92
CA ASP A 933 -2.37 10.88 -18.08
C ASP A 933 -2.53 10.46 -19.56
N GLY A 934 -2.43 11.39 -20.49
CA GLY A 934 -2.30 11.09 -21.92
C GLY A 934 -3.33 11.69 -22.88
N PRO A 935 -4.66 11.45 -22.84
CA PRO A 935 -5.53 11.79 -23.97
C PRO A 935 -5.77 13.28 -24.11
N ILE A 936 -5.76 13.73 -25.37
CA ILE A 936 -6.20 15.07 -25.76
C ILE A 936 -7.69 14.97 -26.06
N THR A 937 -8.50 15.81 -25.44
CA THR A 937 -9.95 15.80 -25.67
C THR A 937 -10.45 17.14 -26.14
N LEU A 938 -11.24 17.14 -27.22
CA LEU A 938 -11.86 18.33 -27.81
C LEU A 938 -13.33 18.38 -27.41
N TYR A 939 -13.75 19.56 -26.94
CA TYR A 939 -15.13 19.86 -26.57
C TYR A 939 -15.67 21.01 -27.41
N ASP A 940 -16.88 20.82 -27.89
CA ASP A 940 -17.66 21.84 -28.57
C ASP A 940 -19.09 21.84 -28.05
N SER A 941 -19.62 23.04 -27.81
CA SER A 941 -21.02 23.21 -27.34
C SER A 941 -21.40 22.31 -26.18
N GLY A 942 -20.45 22.07 -25.25
CA GLY A 942 -20.63 21.23 -24.08
C GLY A 942 -20.52 19.71 -24.32
N LYS A 943 -20.21 19.29 -25.54
CA LYS A 943 -20.10 17.87 -25.91
C LYS A 943 -18.67 17.53 -26.28
N ARG A 944 -18.28 16.34 -25.96
CA ARG A 944 -17.03 15.75 -26.41
C ARG A 944 -17.16 15.39 -27.89
N ILE A 945 -16.34 15.98 -28.74
CA ILE A 945 -16.40 15.77 -30.20
C ILE A 945 -15.28 14.87 -30.70
N LEU A 946 -14.11 14.90 -30.05
CA LEU A 946 -12.96 14.10 -30.45
C LEU A 946 -12.08 13.80 -29.23
N SER A 947 -11.51 12.63 -29.21
CA SER A 947 -10.49 12.23 -28.20
C SER A 947 -9.31 11.62 -28.96
N LEU A 948 -8.12 12.21 -28.81
CA LEU A 948 -6.90 11.89 -29.55
C LEU A 948 -5.87 11.25 -28.63
#